data_9a7b33a7cc9fde3e91aff2c4a8f8115e
#
_entry.id   9a7b33a7cc9fde3e91aff2c4a8f8115e
#
_cell.length_a   1.000
_cell.length_b   1.000
_cell.length_c   1.000
_cell.angle_alpha   90.00
_cell.angle_beta   90.00
_cell.angle_gamma   90.00
#
_symmetry.space_group_name_H-M   'P 1'
#
loop_
_entity.id
_entity.type
_entity.pdbx_description
1 polymer ?
#
loop_
_entity_poly.entity_id
_entity_poly.type
_entity_poly.pdbx_seq_one_letter_code
_entity_poly.pdbx_strand_id
1 'polypeptide(L)'
;KFTDGLNMKAVSDLYDPGELDVKALVAGNDILLCAEDVPRAIKMIKKAVDKGLISKSEIDQKCKKVLLAKKWMGLNNYKPIITENIGDSLITDKTRRINHKLIKSSVTLLQNYDDLIPLKSLDTLKIASLTIGEKAKPFQKELNLYAKVDTFSISENADIKSQALILDKLSKYNLVIASVHKSNANAWKDYKISKNTDIFLQTIALQSKIIVTVFANPYSLNSFLFTSNFDGIVLGYQNSELAQMVVAQSIFGGLSISGSLPVSTKHFDIGSGLITDSTRLSYSLDLSSNFNKILKYKIDSIVEYAISQKAMPGCQILIAKKGDVIFNQSYGYHTYKNKQKVKNSDVYDLASITKIAASAPAIMKLVDEKNFDLDNSLGDYLDLVGSNKDTLKIRDVLSHQARLVPWIPFYRKTLVEDSENGYIKLRDTLYSKFESDTFSVKVADSIFLHFTYTDSIIQSIINSDLLDENEYVYSDLGFYLIKEIAQNITDDEFANYLNSNFYKKLGMENLCYLPKNNVDLERIIPTENDFEFRGQLLKGDVHDMGAAMFGGVGGHAGLFSNANDLAKIMQMFLQEGKYGDEVYLSKEIINEFTKCQFCESENRRGLIFDKPALENQEGGPTCKCVSFDSFGHSGFTGTLAWADPQTQIIYIFLSNRIHPNSDNKKLLDLNIRTNIMQEIFRYNDK
;
A
#
# COMPACT_ATOMS: atom_id res chain seq x y z
N LYS A 1 44.74 -16.89 27.05
CA LYS A 1 44.67 -17.40 25.68
C LYS A 1 43.85 -18.70 25.64
N PHE A 2 43.12 -18.91 24.55
CA PHE A 2 42.40 -20.16 24.27
C PHE A 2 43.08 -20.84 23.08
N THR A 3 43.06 -22.15 23.04
CA THR A 3 43.36 -22.87 21.80
C THR A 3 42.19 -22.77 20.85
N ASP A 4 42.38 -23.15 19.59
CA ASP A 4 41.30 -23.65 18.74
C ASP A 4 40.95 -25.09 19.15
N GLY A 5 39.98 -25.71 18.50
CA GLY A 5 39.57 -27.08 18.83
C GLY A 5 40.74 -28.08 18.65
N LEU A 6 41.18 -28.72 19.74
CA LEU A 6 42.31 -29.68 19.70
C LEU A 6 41.93 -31.02 19.02
N ASN A 7 40.63 -31.26 18.81
CA ASN A 7 40.10 -32.38 18.03
C ASN A 7 40.06 -32.14 16.53
N MET A 8 40.55 -31.01 16.05
CA MET A 8 40.61 -30.71 14.61
C MET A 8 41.68 -31.55 13.94
N LYS A 9 41.35 -32.24 12.86
CA LYS A 9 42.23 -33.17 12.13
C LYS A 9 43.60 -32.60 11.77
N ALA A 10 43.68 -31.30 11.49
CA ALA A 10 44.95 -30.62 11.20
C ALA A 10 45.99 -30.71 12.32
N VAL A 11 45.57 -30.95 13.56
CA VAL A 11 46.45 -31.11 14.73
C VAL A 11 46.30 -32.45 15.43
N SER A 12 45.09 -33.00 15.49
CA SER A 12 44.85 -34.32 16.14
C SER A 12 45.46 -35.47 15.36
N ASP A 13 45.62 -35.37 14.04
CA ASP A 13 46.28 -36.40 13.23
C ASP A 13 47.82 -36.39 13.40
N LEU A 14 48.39 -35.36 14.04
CA LEU A 14 49.85 -35.21 14.23
C LEU A 14 50.34 -35.65 15.60
N TYR A 15 49.49 -35.72 16.61
CA TYR A 15 49.83 -35.99 18.00
C TYR A 15 48.80 -36.89 18.68
N ASP A 16 49.27 -37.78 19.52
CA ASP A 16 48.37 -38.57 20.36
C ASP A 16 47.56 -37.70 21.34
N PRO A 17 46.30 -38.13 21.68
CA PRO A 17 45.52 -37.49 22.72
C PRO A 17 46.29 -37.40 24.04
N GLY A 18 46.29 -36.23 24.69
CA GLY A 18 47.06 -35.92 25.89
C GLY A 18 48.47 -35.37 25.61
N GLU A 19 49.16 -35.79 24.55
CA GLU A 19 50.41 -35.17 24.13
C GLU A 19 50.19 -33.81 23.52
N LEU A 20 49.21 -33.69 22.62
CA LEU A 20 48.77 -32.42 22.04
C LEU A 20 48.39 -31.43 23.12
N ASP A 21 47.65 -31.87 24.14
CA ASP A 21 47.20 -31.03 25.25
C ASP A 21 48.39 -30.46 26.06
N VAL A 22 49.42 -31.28 26.34
CA VAL A 22 50.64 -30.81 26.99
C VAL A 22 51.38 -29.79 26.14
N LYS A 23 51.55 -30.06 24.84
CA LYS A 23 52.21 -29.12 23.92
C LYS A 23 51.46 -27.81 23.83
N ALA A 24 50.13 -27.84 23.79
CA ALA A 24 49.31 -26.62 23.78
C ALA A 24 49.44 -25.78 25.06
N LEU A 25 49.58 -26.40 26.24
CA LEU A 25 49.84 -25.72 27.49
C LEU A 25 51.24 -25.10 27.53
N VAL A 26 52.28 -25.85 27.07
CA VAL A 26 53.65 -25.37 26.95
C VAL A 26 53.76 -24.20 25.97
N ALA A 27 52.96 -24.20 24.90
CA ALA A 27 52.85 -23.08 23.96
C ALA A 27 52.23 -21.82 24.56
N GLY A 28 51.83 -21.87 25.84
CA GLY A 28 51.34 -20.69 26.59
C GLY A 28 49.83 -20.46 26.53
N ASN A 29 49.03 -21.42 26.14
CA ASN A 29 47.58 -21.35 26.25
C ASN A 29 47.10 -21.51 27.69
N ASP A 30 46.07 -20.80 28.08
CA ASP A 30 45.50 -20.80 29.44
C ASP A 30 44.32 -21.79 29.52
N ILE A 31 43.60 -22.03 28.41
CA ILE A 31 42.45 -22.89 28.30
C ILE A 31 42.59 -23.72 27.03
N LEU A 32 42.33 -25.05 27.17
CA LEU A 32 42.33 -26.01 26.08
C LEU A 32 40.88 -26.30 25.66
N LEU A 33 40.58 -26.14 24.38
CA LEU A 33 39.24 -26.39 23.83
C LEU A 33 39.18 -27.76 23.18
N CYS A 34 38.11 -28.53 23.45
CA CYS A 34 37.78 -29.77 22.80
C CYS A 34 38.93 -30.78 22.79
N ALA A 35 39.58 -31.01 23.96
CA ALA A 35 40.54 -32.11 24.13
C ALA A 35 39.85 -33.44 23.76
N GLU A 36 40.49 -34.28 22.94
CA GLU A 36 39.90 -35.52 22.41
C GLU A 36 39.66 -36.56 23.50
N ASP A 37 40.56 -36.63 24.48
CA ASP A 37 40.47 -37.49 25.67
C ASP A 37 40.87 -36.67 26.91
N VAL A 38 39.88 -36.07 27.60
CA VAL A 38 40.12 -35.23 28.78
C VAL A 38 40.78 -35.97 29.95
N PRO A 39 40.36 -37.20 30.32
CA PRO A 39 41.06 -37.97 31.37
C PRO A 39 42.52 -38.21 31.05
N ARG A 40 42.85 -38.57 29.80
CA ARG A 40 44.23 -38.79 29.35
C ARG A 40 45.03 -37.49 29.33
N ALA A 41 44.43 -36.38 28.86
CA ALA A 41 45.02 -35.04 28.90
C ALA A 41 45.43 -34.65 30.30
N ILE A 42 44.54 -34.78 31.29
CA ILE A 42 44.83 -34.51 32.71
C ILE A 42 45.99 -35.37 33.23
N LYS A 43 45.98 -36.65 32.92
CA LYS A 43 47.06 -37.56 33.33
C LYS A 43 48.43 -37.20 32.73
N MET A 44 48.43 -36.81 31.44
CA MET A 44 49.67 -36.45 30.76
C MET A 44 50.17 -35.06 31.21
N ILE A 45 49.30 -34.08 31.49
CA ILE A 45 49.67 -32.80 32.07
C ILE A 45 50.24 -32.96 33.48
N LYS A 46 49.60 -33.79 34.33
CA LYS A 46 50.16 -34.14 35.63
C LYS A 46 51.56 -34.72 35.51
N LYS A 47 51.77 -35.70 34.62
CA LYS A 47 53.10 -36.29 34.36
C LYS A 47 54.11 -35.25 33.84
N ALA A 48 53.67 -34.25 33.04
CA ALA A 48 54.54 -33.18 32.56
C ALA A 48 54.93 -32.22 33.71
N VAL A 49 54.05 -31.97 34.66
CA VAL A 49 54.35 -31.21 35.88
C VAL A 49 55.34 -31.98 36.78
N ASP A 50 55.12 -33.29 37.02
CA ASP A 50 56.00 -34.12 37.83
C ASP A 50 57.41 -34.22 37.23
N LYS A 51 57.53 -34.15 35.92
CA LYS A 51 58.82 -34.12 35.19
C LYS A 51 59.44 -32.73 35.09
N GLY A 52 58.82 -31.68 35.63
CA GLY A 52 59.31 -30.30 35.56
C GLY A 52 59.19 -29.63 34.18
N LEU A 53 58.45 -30.24 33.22
CA LEU A 53 58.25 -29.68 31.89
C LEU A 53 57.28 -28.47 31.94
N ILE A 54 56.35 -28.49 32.89
CA ILE A 54 55.45 -27.39 33.20
C ILE A 54 55.56 -27.17 34.72
N SER A 55 55.79 -25.94 35.16
CA SER A 55 55.84 -25.64 36.57
C SER A 55 54.43 -25.60 37.21
N LYS A 56 54.35 -26.03 38.45
CA LYS A 56 53.09 -25.91 39.23
C LYS A 56 52.66 -24.47 39.32
N SER A 57 53.59 -23.51 39.49
CA SER A 57 53.33 -22.08 39.53
C SER A 57 52.68 -21.60 38.22
N GLU A 58 53.06 -22.15 37.07
CA GLU A 58 52.43 -21.80 35.79
C GLU A 58 51.00 -22.26 35.70
N ILE A 59 50.70 -23.51 36.15
CA ILE A 59 49.32 -23.99 36.21
C ILE A 59 48.48 -23.14 37.15
N ASP A 60 49.01 -22.77 38.33
CA ASP A 60 48.33 -21.92 39.29
C ASP A 60 48.02 -20.52 38.72
N GLN A 61 48.97 -19.95 37.97
CA GLN A 61 48.79 -18.65 37.30
C GLN A 61 47.71 -18.71 36.22
N LYS A 62 47.70 -19.76 35.40
CA LYS A 62 46.69 -19.99 34.36
C LYS A 62 45.29 -20.14 35.03
N CYS A 63 45.20 -20.99 36.09
CA CYS A 63 44.00 -21.15 36.87
C CYS A 63 43.48 -19.81 37.46
N LYS A 64 44.39 -19.04 38.09
CA LYS A 64 44.08 -17.71 38.66
C LYS A 64 43.51 -16.78 37.60
N LYS A 65 44.10 -16.77 36.39
CA LYS A 65 43.55 -15.95 35.28
C LYS A 65 42.10 -16.31 34.95
N VAL A 66 41.81 -17.63 34.84
CA VAL A 66 40.43 -18.10 34.57
C VAL A 66 39.47 -17.73 35.67
N LEU A 67 39.88 -17.88 36.94
CA LEU A 67 39.06 -17.51 38.10
C LEU A 67 38.82 -15.98 38.17
N LEU A 68 39.84 -15.17 37.87
CA LEU A 68 39.67 -13.71 37.79
C LEU A 68 38.76 -13.28 36.66
N ALA A 69 38.82 -13.95 35.51
CA ALA A 69 37.91 -13.69 34.40
C ALA A 69 36.45 -14.05 34.78
N LYS A 70 36.26 -15.20 35.45
CA LYS A 70 34.94 -15.60 35.99
C LYS A 70 34.42 -14.59 37.02
N LYS A 71 35.27 -14.09 37.91
CA LYS A 71 34.90 -13.04 38.88
C LYS A 71 34.53 -11.74 38.19
N TRP A 72 35.32 -11.33 37.18
CA TRP A 72 35.04 -10.14 36.38
C TRP A 72 33.68 -10.24 35.63
N MET A 73 33.33 -11.41 35.15
CA MET A 73 32.02 -11.70 34.56
C MET A 73 30.87 -11.78 35.59
N GLY A 74 31.15 -11.63 36.88
CA GLY A 74 30.13 -11.67 37.94
C GLY A 74 29.70 -13.08 38.36
N LEU A 75 30.39 -14.16 37.92
CA LEU A 75 30.01 -15.53 38.23
C LEU A 75 30.13 -15.91 39.70
N ASN A 76 30.85 -15.09 40.51
CA ASN A 76 30.86 -15.22 41.98
C ASN A 76 29.53 -14.83 42.62
N ASN A 77 28.65 -14.13 41.93
CA ASN A 77 27.28 -13.81 42.32
C ASN A 77 26.33 -14.15 41.19
N TYR A 78 26.41 -15.39 40.74
CA TYR A 78 25.61 -15.90 39.61
C TYR A 78 24.11 -15.80 39.91
N LYS A 79 23.39 -15.13 39.02
CA LYS A 79 21.95 -15.11 38.99
C LYS A 79 21.46 -15.87 37.76
N PRO A 80 20.56 -16.84 37.90
CA PRO A 80 19.97 -17.51 36.76
C PRO A 80 19.32 -16.52 35.80
N ILE A 81 19.47 -16.75 34.52
CA ILE A 81 18.76 -15.96 33.51
C ILE A 81 17.27 -16.29 33.59
N ILE A 82 16.44 -15.26 33.73
CA ILE A 82 15.00 -15.38 33.63
C ILE A 82 14.67 -15.64 32.17
N THR A 83 14.13 -16.83 31.88
CA THR A 83 13.84 -17.26 30.50
C THR A 83 12.49 -16.75 30.00
N GLU A 84 11.63 -16.30 30.91
CA GLU A 84 10.36 -15.65 30.57
C GLU A 84 10.63 -14.36 29.80
N ASN A 85 10.02 -14.22 28.61
CA ASN A 85 10.15 -13.06 27.71
C ASN A 85 11.60 -12.78 27.22
N ILE A 86 12.50 -13.75 27.28
CA ILE A 86 13.88 -13.59 26.80
C ILE A 86 13.93 -13.20 25.31
N GLY A 87 12.98 -13.69 24.51
CA GLY A 87 12.82 -13.30 23.10
C GLY A 87 12.62 -11.81 22.93
N ASP A 88 11.77 -11.20 23.72
CA ASP A 88 11.49 -9.74 23.68
C ASP A 88 12.70 -8.91 24.15
N SER A 89 13.49 -9.46 25.08
CA SER A 89 14.71 -8.82 25.56
C SER A 89 15.85 -8.85 24.53
N LEU A 90 15.91 -9.89 23.69
CA LEU A 90 16.90 -10.06 22.63
C LEU A 90 16.49 -9.34 21.34
N ILE A 91 15.21 -9.42 20.99
CA ILE A 91 14.66 -8.84 19.76
C ILE A 91 13.93 -7.52 20.13
N THR A 92 14.71 -6.54 20.56
CA THR A 92 14.21 -5.21 20.90
C THR A 92 13.82 -4.41 19.65
N ASP A 93 13.02 -3.35 19.82
CA ASP A 93 12.69 -2.42 18.73
C ASP A 93 13.95 -1.78 18.12
N LYS A 94 15.00 -1.55 18.92
CA LYS A 94 16.30 -1.07 18.43
C LYS A 94 16.95 -2.10 17.50
N THR A 95 16.96 -3.38 17.89
CA THR A 95 17.52 -4.47 17.08
C THR A 95 16.76 -4.63 15.76
N ARG A 96 15.43 -4.57 15.79
CA ARG A 96 14.59 -4.63 14.60
C ARG A 96 14.87 -3.48 13.63
N ARG A 97 14.94 -2.24 14.13
CA ARG A 97 15.28 -1.06 13.30
C ARG A 97 16.66 -1.16 12.66
N ILE A 98 17.66 -1.62 13.43
CA ILE A 98 19.00 -1.82 12.89
C ILE A 98 18.96 -2.89 11.79
N ASN A 99 18.30 -4.02 12.02
CA ASN A 99 18.18 -5.09 11.03
C ASN A 99 17.46 -4.59 9.76
N HIS A 100 16.38 -3.82 9.90
CA HIS A 100 15.69 -3.22 8.77
C HIS A 100 16.61 -2.29 7.96
N LYS A 101 17.35 -1.40 8.66
CA LYS A 101 18.28 -0.49 8.01
C LYS A 101 19.40 -1.25 7.27
N LEU A 102 19.94 -2.30 7.88
CA LEU A 102 20.97 -3.14 7.26
C LEU A 102 20.47 -3.83 6.00
N ILE A 103 19.32 -4.48 6.06
CA ILE A 103 18.72 -5.17 4.91
C ILE A 103 18.40 -4.18 3.80
N LYS A 104 17.74 -3.04 4.12
CA LYS A 104 17.46 -2.01 3.13
C LYS A 104 18.73 -1.52 2.43
N SER A 105 19.81 -1.28 3.19
CA SER A 105 21.07 -0.81 2.63
C SER A 105 21.88 -1.88 1.90
N SER A 106 21.56 -3.17 2.10
CA SER A 106 22.29 -4.27 1.47
C SER A 106 21.74 -4.67 0.10
N VAL A 107 20.45 -4.45 -0.18
CA VAL A 107 19.86 -4.82 -1.47
C VAL A 107 20.67 -4.22 -2.61
N THR A 108 21.08 -5.08 -3.54
CA THR A 108 22.00 -4.69 -4.62
C THR A 108 21.37 -4.97 -5.98
N LEU A 109 21.29 -3.95 -6.82
CA LEU A 109 20.88 -4.05 -8.22
C LEU A 109 22.15 -4.26 -9.07
N LEU A 110 22.31 -5.44 -9.63
CA LEU A 110 23.51 -5.84 -10.38
C LEU A 110 23.39 -5.62 -11.88
N GLN A 111 22.18 -5.65 -12.38
CA GLN A 111 21.86 -5.45 -13.80
C GLN A 111 20.51 -4.78 -13.96
N ASN A 112 20.40 -3.84 -14.91
CA ASN A 112 19.19 -3.05 -15.16
C ASN A 112 19.19 -2.55 -16.60
N TYR A 113 18.79 -3.41 -17.53
CA TYR A 113 18.70 -3.00 -18.93
C TYR A 113 17.48 -2.11 -19.17
N ASP A 114 17.63 -1.09 -19.99
CA ASP A 114 16.62 -0.10 -20.33
C ASP A 114 16.03 0.64 -19.11
N ASP A 115 16.79 0.76 -18.02
CA ASP A 115 16.32 1.34 -16.75
C ASP A 115 14.96 0.78 -16.30
N LEU A 116 14.81 -0.55 -16.44
CA LEU A 116 13.57 -1.27 -16.12
C LEU A 116 13.17 -1.14 -14.65
N ILE A 117 14.14 -1.09 -13.73
CA ILE A 117 13.95 -0.94 -12.29
C ILE A 117 14.36 0.48 -11.86
N PRO A 118 13.47 1.25 -11.20
CA PRO A 118 12.11 0.88 -10.78
C PRO A 118 11.14 0.81 -11.95
N LEU A 119 10.14 -0.08 -11.85
CA LEU A 119 9.14 -0.29 -12.89
C LEU A 119 8.35 0.99 -13.17
N LYS A 120 8.23 1.35 -14.45
CA LYS A 120 7.49 2.50 -14.96
C LYS A 120 6.33 2.02 -15.83
N SER A 121 5.44 2.93 -16.24
CA SER A 121 4.35 2.65 -17.22
C SER A 121 3.56 1.37 -16.89
N LEU A 122 3.06 1.29 -15.66
CA LEU A 122 2.40 0.08 -15.12
C LEU A 122 1.19 -0.37 -15.95
N ASP A 123 0.55 0.55 -16.69
CA ASP A 123 -0.56 0.32 -17.61
C ASP A 123 -0.19 -0.57 -18.81
N THR A 124 1.09 -0.60 -19.18
CA THR A 124 1.60 -1.41 -20.31
C THR A 124 2.09 -2.80 -19.87
N LEU A 125 2.21 -3.02 -18.56
CA LEU A 125 2.80 -4.23 -18.00
C LEU A 125 1.73 -5.25 -17.60
N LYS A 126 1.90 -6.47 -18.09
CA LYS A 126 1.23 -7.67 -17.58
C LYS A 126 2.25 -8.46 -16.80
N ILE A 127 2.18 -8.36 -15.45
CA ILE A 127 3.23 -8.84 -14.56
C ILE A 127 2.86 -10.18 -13.97
N ALA A 128 3.78 -11.15 -14.09
CA ALA A 128 3.76 -12.39 -13.33
C ALA A 128 4.90 -12.41 -12.31
N SER A 129 4.64 -12.90 -11.10
CA SER A 129 5.67 -13.26 -10.13
C SER A 129 5.80 -14.77 -10.04
N LEU A 130 6.99 -15.29 -10.32
CA LEU A 130 7.32 -16.71 -10.20
C LEU A 130 8.29 -16.91 -9.04
N THR A 131 7.90 -17.69 -8.02
CA THR A 131 8.79 -18.08 -6.92
C THR A 131 9.32 -19.47 -7.12
N ILE A 132 10.63 -19.65 -6.98
CA ILE A 132 11.34 -20.94 -7.14
C ILE A 132 12.02 -21.30 -5.82
N GLY A 133 11.70 -22.49 -5.29
CA GLY A 133 12.31 -23.02 -4.06
C GLY A 133 11.44 -22.87 -2.83
N GLU A 134 11.92 -22.23 -1.78
CA GLU A 134 11.23 -22.09 -0.50
C GLU A 134 10.05 -21.08 -0.56
N LYS A 135 9.22 -21.05 0.49
CA LYS A 135 8.04 -20.20 0.56
C LYS A 135 8.39 -18.70 0.44
N ALA A 136 7.69 -18.01 -0.44
CA ALA A 136 7.91 -16.60 -0.76
C ALA A 136 6.62 -15.76 -0.75
N LYS A 137 5.63 -16.11 0.06
CA LYS A 137 4.37 -15.37 0.18
C LYS A 137 4.55 -13.88 0.53
N PRO A 138 5.49 -13.48 1.44
CA PRO A 138 5.72 -12.06 1.72
C PRO A 138 6.13 -11.27 0.48
N PHE A 139 7.03 -11.83 -0.36
CA PHE A 139 7.48 -11.19 -1.59
C PHE A 139 6.31 -10.90 -2.55
N GLN A 140 5.52 -11.93 -2.86
CA GLN A 140 4.40 -11.81 -3.80
C GLN A 140 3.28 -10.92 -3.28
N LYS A 141 3.01 -10.96 -1.96
CA LYS A 141 2.02 -10.07 -1.33
C LYS A 141 2.45 -8.61 -1.43
N GLU A 142 3.73 -8.34 -1.22
CA GLU A 142 4.28 -6.98 -1.25
C GLU A 142 4.25 -6.38 -2.66
N LEU A 143 4.58 -7.17 -3.71
CA LEU A 143 4.46 -6.73 -5.10
C LEU A 143 3.03 -6.26 -5.44
N ASN A 144 2.01 -6.97 -4.92
CA ASN A 144 0.59 -6.65 -5.14
C ASN A 144 0.09 -5.38 -4.43
N LEU A 145 0.90 -4.72 -3.60
CA LEU A 145 0.59 -3.38 -3.09
C LEU A 145 0.75 -2.29 -4.17
N TYR A 146 1.57 -2.54 -5.18
CA TYR A 146 1.92 -1.57 -6.21
C TYR A 146 1.10 -1.69 -7.48
N ALA A 147 0.89 -2.90 -7.95
CA ALA A 147 0.14 -3.20 -9.18
C ALA A 147 -0.43 -4.63 -9.11
N LYS A 148 -1.27 -4.99 -10.06
CA LYS A 148 -1.73 -6.37 -10.23
C LYS A 148 -0.58 -7.26 -10.67
N VAL A 149 -0.24 -8.24 -9.84
CA VAL A 149 0.79 -9.23 -10.11
C VAL A 149 0.20 -10.62 -9.91
N ASP A 150 0.09 -11.39 -10.99
CA ASP A 150 -0.35 -12.77 -10.90
C ASP A 150 0.77 -13.66 -10.35
N THR A 151 0.45 -14.55 -9.43
CA THR A 151 1.44 -15.26 -8.62
C THR A 151 1.52 -16.74 -8.97
N PHE A 152 2.74 -17.21 -9.21
CA PHE A 152 3.08 -18.61 -9.51
C PHE A 152 4.19 -19.08 -8.56
N SER A 153 4.23 -20.37 -8.32
CA SER A 153 5.28 -20.99 -7.53
C SER A 153 5.65 -22.36 -8.08
N ILE A 154 6.93 -22.70 -8.00
CA ILE A 154 7.45 -23.98 -8.44
C ILE A 154 8.57 -24.46 -7.51
N SER A 155 8.68 -25.77 -7.31
CA SER A 155 9.80 -26.34 -6.57
C SER A 155 11.10 -26.19 -7.36
N GLU A 156 12.23 -25.99 -6.68
CA GLU A 156 13.55 -26.02 -7.31
C GLU A 156 13.86 -27.34 -8.03
N ASN A 157 13.30 -28.44 -7.51
CA ASN A 157 13.47 -29.79 -8.06
C ASN A 157 12.31 -30.21 -8.98
N ALA A 158 11.54 -29.25 -9.52
CA ALA A 158 10.43 -29.55 -10.40
C ALA A 158 10.93 -30.23 -11.69
N ASP A 159 10.15 -31.20 -12.14
CA ASP A 159 10.42 -31.89 -13.40
C ASP A 159 10.12 -31.01 -14.63
N ILE A 160 10.61 -31.43 -15.78
CA ILE A 160 10.46 -30.71 -17.06
C ILE A 160 8.97 -30.47 -17.40
N LYS A 161 8.10 -31.44 -17.07
CA LYS A 161 6.67 -31.32 -17.37
C LYS A 161 6.03 -30.21 -16.54
N SER A 162 6.36 -30.12 -15.26
CA SER A 162 5.90 -29.05 -14.38
C SER A 162 6.42 -27.69 -14.82
N GLN A 163 7.68 -27.59 -15.27
CA GLN A 163 8.27 -26.37 -15.81
C GLN A 163 7.57 -25.95 -17.10
N ALA A 164 7.28 -26.86 -18.01
CA ALA A 164 6.56 -26.58 -19.26
C ALA A 164 5.16 -26.04 -19.01
N LEU A 165 4.43 -26.56 -18.02
CA LEU A 165 3.11 -26.05 -17.63
C LEU A 165 3.16 -24.61 -17.08
N ILE A 166 4.23 -24.27 -16.36
CA ILE A 166 4.44 -22.89 -15.89
C ILE A 166 4.81 -21.98 -17.05
N LEU A 167 5.70 -22.40 -17.95
CA LEU A 167 6.07 -21.63 -19.15
C LEU A 167 4.86 -21.28 -20.01
N ASP A 168 3.96 -22.23 -20.24
CA ASP A 168 2.71 -21.99 -20.97
C ASP A 168 1.86 -20.91 -20.28
N LYS A 169 1.72 -20.96 -18.97
CA LYS A 169 0.99 -19.93 -18.19
C LYS A 169 1.67 -18.57 -18.26
N LEU A 170 3.00 -18.52 -18.23
CA LEU A 170 3.77 -17.28 -18.25
C LEU A 170 3.78 -16.61 -19.63
N SER A 171 3.49 -17.32 -20.72
CA SER A 171 3.47 -16.77 -22.09
C SER A 171 2.50 -15.59 -22.28
N LYS A 172 1.55 -15.39 -21.36
CA LYS A 172 0.56 -14.29 -21.40
C LYS A 172 1.09 -12.96 -20.83
N TYR A 173 2.27 -13.00 -20.19
CA TYR A 173 2.85 -11.86 -19.47
C TYR A 173 4.03 -11.30 -20.26
N ASN A 174 4.15 -9.97 -20.27
CA ASN A 174 5.30 -9.31 -20.90
C ASN A 174 6.43 -9.01 -19.92
N LEU A 175 6.19 -9.20 -18.61
CA LEU A 175 7.19 -9.11 -17.55
C LEU A 175 7.02 -10.23 -16.54
N VAL A 176 8.10 -10.96 -16.27
CA VAL A 176 8.17 -11.98 -15.24
C VAL A 176 9.17 -11.55 -14.14
N ILE A 177 8.71 -11.42 -12.92
CA ILE A 177 9.56 -11.22 -11.74
C ILE A 177 9.81 -12.60 -11.13
N ALA A 178 10.92 -13.21 -11.50
CA ALA A 178 11.33 -14.52 -11.01
C ALA A 178 12.18 -14.38 -9.75
N SER A 179 11.85 -15.11 -8.68
CA SER A 179 12.57 -15.07 -7.42
C SER A 179 13.07 -16.47 -7.01
N VAL A 180 14.37 -16.56 -6.70
CA VAL A 180 15.02 -17.78 -6.24
C VAL A 180 15.27 -17.68 -4.75
N HIS A 181 14.70 -18.63 -4.00
CA HIS A 181 14.70 -18.63 -2.54
C HIS A 181 15.50 -19.82 -1.99
N LYS A 182 16.59 -19.53 -1.29
CA LYS A 182 17.46 -20.51 -0.65
C LYS A 182 17.62 -20.20 0.83
N SER A 183 17.54 -21.22 1.68
CA SER A 183 17.77 -21.05 3.10
C SER A 183 19.25 -20.81 3.42
N ASN A 184 19.51 -19.77 4.21
CA ASN A 184 20.84 -19.51 4.79
C ASN A 184 20.96 -20.04 6.23
N ALA A 185 19.98 -20.78 6.72
CA ALA A 185 19.92 -21.24 8.13
C ALA A 185 20.97 -22.30 8.47
N ASN A 186 21.58 -22.93 7.48
CA ASN A 186 22.56 -23.98 7.67
C ASN A 186 23.76 -23.76 6.74
N ALA A 187 24.94 -23.55 7.33
CA ALA A 187 26.19 -23.32 6.60
C ALA A 187 26.59 -24.52 5.68
N TRP A 188 26.08 -25.71 5.96
CA TRP A 188 26.35 -26.91 5.19
C TRP A 188 25.36 -27.14 4.04
N LYS A 189 24.28 -26.39 3.95
CA LYS A 189 23.38 -26.44 2.81
C LYS A 189 24.01 -25.76 1.61
N ASP A 190 23.89 -26.40 0.45
CA ASP A 190 24.33 -25.82 -0.81
C ASP A 190 23.46 -24.61 -1.18
N TYR A 191 24.08 -23.43 -1.28
CA TYR A 191 23.43 -22.20 -1.73
C TYR A 191 23.41 -22.07 -3.25
N LYS A 192 24.00 -23.00 -4.00
CA LYS A 192 24.05 -22.97 -5.45
C LYS A 192 22.66 -23.08 -6.05
N ILE A 193 22.41 -22.32 -7.11
CA ILE A 193 21.24 -22.48 -7.95
C ILE A 193 21.45 -23.69 -8.83
N SER A 194 20.45 -24.56 -8.93
CA SER A 194 20.57 -25.77 -9.74
C SER A 194 20.66 -25.43 -11.23
N LYS A 195 21.36 -26.26 -12.01
CA LYS A 195 21.44 -26.11 -13.47
C LYS A 195 20.05 -26.11 -14.13
N ASN A 196 19.12 -26.90 -13.61
CA ASN A 196 17.75 -26.93 -14.10
C ASN A 196 17.02 -25.61 -13.84
N THR A 197 17.21 -24.99 -12.67
CA THR A 197 16.65 -23.67 -12.39
C THR A 197 17.22 -22.60 -13.29
N ASP A 198 18.55 -22.61 -13.55
CA ASP A 198 19.16 -21.66 -14.47
C ASP A 198 18.60 -21.79 -15.89
N ILE A 199 18.57 -23.02 -16.45
CA ILE A 199 17.99 -23.29 -17.77
C ILE A 199 16.53 -22.84 -17.85
N PHE A 200 15.76 -23.07 -16.81
CA PHE A 200 14.36 -22.64 -16.75
C PHE A 200 14.22 -21.11 -16.78
N LEU A 201 15.03 -20.37 -16.03
CA LEU A 201 15.07 -18.91 -16.07
C LEU A 201 15.51 -18.38 -17.44
N GLN A 202 16.54 -19.00 -18.05
CA GLN A 202 16.97 -18.66 -19.42
C GLN A 202 15.84 -18.88 -20.44
N THR A 203 15.04 -19.94 -20.27
CA THR A 203 13.91 -20.22 -21.13
C THR A 203 12.81 -19.16 -21.00
N ILE A 204 12.54 -18.68 -19.79
CA ILE A 204 11.59 -17.57 -19.55
C ILE A 204 12.08 -16.30 -20.25
N ALA A 205 13.38 -16.01 -20.16
CA ALA A 205 14.00 -14.84 -20.79
C ALA A 205 13.85 -14.81 -22.32
N LEU A 206 13.63 -15.95 -22.97
CA LEU A 206 13.34 -16.01 -24.41
C LEU A 206 11.90 -15.60 -24.78
N GLN A 207 11.00 -15.57 -23.80
CA GLN A 207 9.56 -15.34 -24.04
C GLN A 207 9.08 -13.98 -23.54
N SER A 208 9.71 -13.45 -22.47
CA SER A 208 9.26 -12.25 -21.76
C SER A 208 10.46 -11.51 -21.18
N LYS A 209 10.31 -10.21 -20.93
CA LYS A 209 11.26 -9.51 -20.05
C LYS A 209 11.28 -10.19 -18.66
N ILE A 210 12.47 -10.33 -18.09
CA ILE A 210 12.64 -11.03 -16.83
C ILE A 210 13.50 -10.23 -15.84
N ILE A 211 12.97 -10.04 -14.63
CA ILE A 211 13.74 -9.60 -13.46
C ILE A 211 14.01 -10.81 -12.59
N VAL A 212 15.28 -11.15 -12.38
CA VAL A 212 15.69 -12.23 -11.50
C VAL A 212 16.08 -11.68 -10.14
N THR A 213 15.36 -12.08 -9.08
CA THR A 213 15.69 -11.73 -7.70
C THR A 213 16.26 -12.94 -6.99
N VAL A 214 17.36 -12.75 -6.26
CA VAL A 214 18.10 -13.85 -5.62
C VAL A 214 18.13 -13.64 -4.10
N PHE A 215 17.46 -14.51 -3.37
CA PHE A 215 17.45 -14.54 -1.90
C PHE A 215 18.37 -15.69 -1.42
N ALA A 216 19.66 -15.50 -1.65
CA ALA A 216 20.71 -16.46 -1.31
C ALA A 216 22.06 -15.75 -1.13
N ASN A 217 23.06 -16.49 -0.70
CA ASN A 217 24.45 -16.05 -0.64
C ASN A 217 24.91 -15.50 -2.02
N PRO A 218 25.67 -14.39 -2.10
CA PRO A 218 26.12 -13.81 -3.37
C PRO A 218 26.87 -14.79 -4.28
N TYR A 219 27.58 -15.76 -3.75
CA TYR A 219 28.24 -16.78 -4.55
C TYR A 219 27.26 -17.71 -5.34
N SER A 220 25.97 -17.67 -5.02
CA SER A 220 24.95 -18.38 -5.81
C SER A 220 24.86 -17.86 -7.25
N LEU A 221 25.24 -16.59 -7.50
CA LEU A 221 25.29 -15.97 -8.81
C LEU A 221 26.27 -16.68 -9.77
N ASN A 222 27.28 -17.38 -9.23
CA ASN A 222 28.23 -18.19 -10.03
C ASN A 222 27.55 -19.38 -10.72
N SER A 223 26.33 -19.73 -10.31
CA SER A 223 25.57 -20.85 -10.91
C SER A 223 24.90 -20.46 -12.23
N PHE A 224 24.74 -19.18 -12.53
CA PHE A 224 24.17 -18.75 -13.80
C PHE A 224 25.16 -18.98 -14.95
N LEU A 225 24.66 -19.52 -16.06
CA LEU A 225 25.43 -19.66 -17.30
C LEU A 225 25.66 -18.31 -17.95
N PHE A 226 24.59 -17.56 -18.13
CA PHE A 226 24.58 -16.22 -18.73
C PHE A 226 23.68 -15.29 -17.91
N THR A 227 24.23 -14.17 -17.45
CA THR A 227 23.43 -13.12 -16.81
C THR A 227 22.88 -12.13 -17.82
N SER A 228 23.52 -12.00 -18.98
CA SER A 228 23.15 -11.04 -20.05
C SER A 228 21.75 -11.27 -20.66
N ASN A 229 21.13 -12.43 -20.42
CA ASN A 229 19.78 -12.71 -20.90
C ASN A 229 18.68 -12.19 -19.97
N PHE A 230 19.03 -11.73 -18.79
CA PHE A 230 18.06 -11.18 -17.82
C PHE A 230 18.00 -9.67 -17.96
N ASP A 231 16.83 -9.06 -17.95
CA ASP A 231 16.67 -7.62 -18.05
C ASP A 231 17.05 -6.91 -16.74
N GLY A 232 16.82 -7.56 -15.59
CA GLY A 232 17.22 -7.07 -14.27
C GLY A 232 17.69 -8.17 -13.34
N ILE A 233 18.69 -7.88 -12.49
CA ILE A 233 19.16 -8.78 -11.44
C ILE A 233 19.24 -8.03 -10.11
N VAL A 234 18.46 -8.50 -9.12
CA VAL A 234 18.44 -7.94 -7.77
C VAL A 234 18.87 -8.98 -6.76
N LEU A 235 19.87 -8.68 -5.93
CA LEU A 235 20.35 -9.55 -4.88
C LEU A 235 19.81 -9.10 -3.51
N GLY A 236 19.03 -9.96 -2.86
CA GLY A 236 18.46 -9.75 -1.51
C GLY A 236 19.25 -10.41 -0.39
N TYR A 237 20.29 -11.17 -0.69
CA TYR A 237 21.20 -11.89 0.21
C TYR A 237 20.55 -12.94 1.11
N GLN A 238 19.47 -12.60 1.80
CA GLN A 238 18.82 -13.44 2.79
C GLN A 238 17.39 -13.80 2.37
N ASN A 239 16.96 -15.02 2.65
CA ASN A 239 15.59 -15.45 2.45
C ASN A 239 14.74 -15.18 3.71
N SER A 240 14.82 -13.95 4.27
CA SER A 240 13.96 -13.49 5.35
C SER A 240 12.75 -12.76 4.79
N GLU A 241 11.63 -12.78 5.53
CA GLU A 241 10.43 -12.02 5.15
C GLU A 241 10.77 -10.54 4.90
N LEU A 242 11.58 -9.95 5.77
CA LEU A 242 12.02 -8.56 5.64
C LEU A 242 12.78 -8.30 4.33
N ALA A 243 13.74 -9.18 3.95
CA ALA A 243 14.47 -9.03 2.70
C ALA A 243 13.54 -9.17 1.48
N GLN A 244 12.61 -10.11 1.53
CA GLN A 244 11.60 -10.30 0.47
C GLN A 244 10.75 -9.05 0.27
N MET A 245 10.26 -8.44 1.35
CA MET A 245 9.45 -7.21 1.29
C MET A 245 10.27 -6.03 0.79
N VAL A 246 11.51 -5.84 1.28
CA VAL A 246 12.38 -4.75 0.84
C VAL A 246 12.67 -4.85 -0.65
N VAL A 247 13.03 -6.03 -1.16
CA VAL A 247 13.31 -6.22 -2.61
C VAL A 247 12.06 -5.97 -3.44
N ALA A 248 10.88 -6.45 -3.02
CA ALA A 248 9.63 -6.21 -3.72
C ALA A 248 9.32 -4.71 -3.85
N GLN A 249 9.44 -3.96 -2.76
CA GLN A 249 9.26 -2.50 -2.76
C GLN A 249 10.29 -1.80 -3.66
N SER A 250 11.55 -2.26 -3.64
CA SER A 250 12.61 -1.66 -4.45
C SER A 250 12.38 -1.83 -5.96
N ILE A 251 11.84 -2.98 -6.39
CA ILE A 251 11.50 -3.23 -7.81
C ILE A 251 10.49 -2.19 -8.33
N PHE A 252 9.54 -1.79 -7.50
CA PHE A 252 8.54 -0.78 -7.85
C PHE A 252 8.96 0.66 -7.51
N GLY A 253 10.14 0.87 -6.92
CA GLY A 253 10.58 2.21 -6.52
C GLY A 253 9.92 2.73 -5.25
N GLY A 254 9.37 1.86 -4.39
CA GLY A 254 8.97 2.24 -3.03
C GLY A 254 10.19 2.49 -2.14
N LEU A 255 11.27 1.76 -2.37
CA LEU A 255 12.55 1.94 -1.68
C LEU A 255 13.67 2.11 -2.71
N SER A 256 14.61 3.03 -2.42
CA SER A 256 15.84 3.19 -3.19
C SER A 256 16.78 2.00 -3.04
N ILE A 257 17.52 1.67 -4.07
CA ILE A 257 18.62 0.69 -4.03
C ILE A 257 19.95 1.43 -4.05
N SER A 258 20.85 1.07 -3.13
CA SER A 258 22.19 1.68 -3.05
C SER A 258 23.28 0.71 -2.61
N GLY A 259 22.94 -0.58 -2.47
CA GLY A 259 23.87 -1.62 -2.07
C GLY A 259 24.91 -1.91 -3.15
N SER A 260 26.07 -2.38 -2.73
CA SER A 260 27.14 -2.85 -3.60
C SER A 260 27.59 -4.25 -3.21
N LEU A 261 28.05 -5.01 -4.19
CA LEU A 261 28.48 -6.41 -3.99
C LEU A 261 29.72 -6.48 -3.10
N PRO A 262 29.68 -7.19 -1.96
CA PRO A 262 30.81 -7.23 -1.03
C PRO A 262 31.91 -8.22 -1.43
N VAL A 263 31.71 -9.01 -2.46
CA VAL A 263 32.63 -10.03 -2.95
C VAL A 263 32.56 -10.10 -4.48
N SER A 264 33.63 -10.52 -5.14
CA SER A 264 33.60 -10.83 -6.57
C SER A 264 32.91 -12.17 -6.83
N THR A 265 32.18 -12.25 -7.93
CA THR A 265 31.54 -13.44 -8.46
C THR A 265 32.06 -13.70 -9.88
N LYS A 266 31.60 -14.78 -10.54
CA LYS A 266 31.95 -15.08 -11.93
C LYS A 266 31.53 -13.95 -12.91
N HIS A 267 30.43 -13.25 -12.61
CA HIS A 267 29.79 -12.29 -13.52
C HIS A 267 29.92 -10.83 -13.08
N PHE A 268 30.20 -10.59 -11.80
CA PHE A 268 30.22 -9.24 -11.22
C PHE A 268 31.40 -9.09 -10.28
N ASP A 269 32.10 -7.97 -10.38
CA ASP A 269 33.21 -7.64 -9.50
C ASP A 269 32.73 -7.09 -8.15
N ILE A 270 33.61 -7.19 -7.13
CA ILE A 270 33.40 -6.52 -5.84
C ILE A 270 33.14 -5.03 -6.07
N GLY A 271 32.15 -4.46 -5.36
CA GLY A 271 31.74 -3.09 -5.51
C GLY A 271 30.68 -2.85 -6.60
N SER A 272 30.35 -3.86 -7.42
CA SER A 272 29.26 -3.73 -8.42
C SER A 272 27.94 -3.45 -7.74
N GLY A 273 27.17 -2.50 -8.29
CA GLY A 273 25.84 -2.11 -7.86
C GLY A 273 25.37 -0.86 -8.57
N LEU A 274 24.11 -0.84 -8.96
CA LEU A 274 23.43 0.29 -9.57
C LEU A 274 22.55 0.98 -8.53
N ILE A 275 22.38 2.28 -8.63
CA ILE A 275 21.62 3.10 -7.68
C ILE A 275 20.26 3.42 -8.32
N THR A 276 19.20 3.37 -7.52
CA THR A 276 17.86 3.84 -7.89
C THR A 276 17.29 4.74 -6.82
N ASP A 277 16.41 5.65 -7.20
CA ASP A 277 15.67 6.50 -6.29
C ASP A 277 14.34 5.87 -5.85
N SER A 278 13.78 6.37 -4.74
CA SER A 278 12.41 6.06 -4.33
C SER A 278 11.45 7.06 -4.99
N THR A 279 10.45 6.54 -5.70
CA THR A 279 9.52 7.34 -6.51
C THR A 279 8.06 7.06 -6.19
N ARG A 280 7.78 6.03 -5.37
CA ARG A 280 6.43 5.61 -4.94
C ARG A 280 6.35 5.50 -3.43
N LEU A 281 5.13 5.30 -2.92
CA LEU A 281 4.92 4.96 -1.51
C LEU A 281 5.76 3.74 -1.13
N SER A 282 6.46 3.83 -0.01
CA SER A 282 7.02 2.68 0.69
C SER A 282 6.06 2.20 1.76
N TYR A 283 6.22 0.94 2.19
CA TYR A 283 5.41 0.36 3.26
C TYR A 283 6.32 0.01 4.42
N SER A 284 6.10 0.69 5.56
CA SER A 284 6.94 0.53 6.73
C SER A 284 6.86 -0.88 7.29
N LEU A 285 8.02 -1.49 7.45
CA LEU A 285 8.21 -2.80 8.06
C LEU A 285 8.44 -2.70 9.58
N ASP A 286 8.60 -1.47 10.08
CA ASP A 286 8.85 -1.19 11.49
C ASP A 286 7.56 -0.80 12.26
N LEU A 287 6.58 -1.71 12.27
CA LEU A 287 5.40 -1.60 13.13
C LEU A 287 5.75 -1.67 14.64
N SER A 288 7.03 -1.91 14.97
CA SER A 288 7.51 -2.15 16.33
C SER A 288 8.11 -0.92 17.00
N SER A 289 8.24 0.22 16.30
CA SER A 289 8.71 1.45 16.96
C SER A 289 7.75 1.84 18.09
N ASN A 290 8.28 2.40 19.20
CA ASN A 290 7.42 2.89 20.28
C ASN A 290 6.41 3.93 19.77
N PHE A 291 6.78 4.71 18.76
CA PHE A 291 5.91 5.62 18.05
C PHE A 291 4.71 4.90 17.43
N ASN A 292 4.97 3.88 16.61
CA ASN A 292 3.91 3.15 15.91
C ASN A 292 3.04 2.35 16.88
N LYS A 293 3.61 1.80 17.96
CA LYS A 293 2.86 1.09 19.01
C LYS A 293 1.91 2.02 19.76
N ILE A 294 2.37 3.21 20.15
CA ILE A 294 1.54 4.16 20.90
C ILE A 294 0.43 4.70 19.98
N LEU A 295 0.77 5.10 18.76
CA LEU A 295 -0.21 5.56 17.76
C LEU A 295 -1.24 4.46 17.50
N LYS A 296 -0.79 3.22 17.28
CA LYS A 296 -1.67 2.07 17.07
C LYS A 296 -2.61 1.89 18.26
N TYR A 297 -2.11 1.86 19.48
CA TYR A 297 -2.93 1.72 20.69
C TYR A 297 -4.01 2.81 20.79
N LYS A 298 -3.67 4.05 20.46
CA LYS A 298 -4.62 5.17 20.47
C LYS A 298 -5.69 5.02 19.39
N ILE A 299 -5.30 4.68 18.19
CA ILE A 299 -6.23 4.43 17.08
C ILE A 299 -7.12 3.24 17.40
N ASP A 300 -6.56 2.12 17.86
CA ASP A 300 -7.31 0.92 18.27
C ASP A 300 -8.41 1.29 19.26
N SER A 301 -8.06 2.04 20.33
CA SER A 301 -9.02 2.46 21.34
C SER A 301 -10.17 3.31 20.79
N ILE A 302 -9.88 4.28 19.90
CA ILE A 302 -10.90 5.13 19.28
C ILE A 302 -11.81 4.30 18.37
N VAL A 303 -11.23 3.42 17.56
CA VAL A 303 -11.99 2.60 16.59
C VAL A 303 -12.84 1.54 17.29
N GLU A 304 -12.30 0.86 18.32
CA GLU A 304 -13.05 -0.13 19.11
C GLU A 304 -14.22 0.55 19.82
N TYR A 305 -14.02 1.74 20.38
CA TYR A 305 -15.09 2.54 20.92
C TYR A 305 -16.16 2.87 19.88
N ALA A 306 -15.77 3.35 18.68
CA ALA A 306 -16.70 3.68 17.59
C ALA A 306 -17.54 2.48 17.15
N ILE A 307 -16.92 1.29 17.01
CA ILE A 307 -17.61 0.04 16.65
C ILE A 307 -18.58 -0.37 17.78
N SER A 308 -18.16 -0.26 19.04
CA SER A 308 -19.01 -0.58 20.22
C SER A 308 -20.25 0.31 20.30
N GLN A 309 -20.12 1.58 19.93
CA GLN A 309 -21.23 2.54 19.83
C GLN A 309 -22.08 2.36 18.56
N LYS A 310 -21.73 1.40 17.69
CA LYS A 310 -22.36 1.21 16.38
C LYS A 310 -22.29 2.46 15.49
N ALA A 311 -21.18 3.20 15.55
CA ALA A 311 -20.92 4.30 14.65
C ALA A 311 -20.60 3.81 13.23
N MET A 312 -20.06 2.61 13.12
CA MET A 312 -19.77 1.88 11.88
C MET A 312 -19.57 0.40 12.17
N PRO A 313 -19.82 -0.52 11.20
CA PRO A 313 -19.53 -1.95 11.40
C PRO A 313 -18.05 -2.28 11.34
N GLY A 314 -17.30 -1.54 10.52
CA GLY A 314 -15.86 -1.71 10.32
C GLY A 314 -15.27 -0.57 9.50
N CYS A 315 -13.93 -0.54 9.40
CA CYS A 315 -13.21 0.50 8.66
C CYS A 315 -11.84 0.03 8.20
N GLN A 316 -11.28 0.78 7.25
CA GLN A 316 -9.86 0.76 6.89
C GLN A 316 -9.23 2.11 7.25
N ILE A 317 -8.01 2.07 7.78
CA ILE A 317 -7.22 3.27 8.11
C ILE A 317 -5.83 3.10 7.52
N LEU A 318 -5.41 4.10 6.73
CA LEU A 318 -4.06 4.19 6.22
C LEU A 318 -3.47 5.56 6.56
N ILE A 319 -2.24 5.55 7.04
CA ILE A 319 -1.47 6.77 7.33
C ILE A 319 -0.12 6.62 6.63
N ALA A 320 0.21 7.59 5.79
CA ALA A 320 1.54 7.71 5.22
C ALA A 320 2.20 9.02 5.69
N LYS A 321 3.51 9.00 5.89
CA LYS A 321 4.30 10.17 6.28
C LYS A 321 5.58 10.21 5.45
N LYS A 322 5.81 11.30 4.73
CA LYS A 322 6.98 11.48 3.86
C LYS A 322 7.16 10.34 2.85
N GLY A 323 6.05 9.86 2.29
CA GLY A 323 6.03 8.76 1.33
C GLY A 323 6.13 7.35 1.93
N ASP A 324 6.21 7.20 3.26
CA ASP A 324 6.22 5.89 3.92
C ASP A 324 4.86 5.60 4.59
N VAL A 325 4.21 4.51 4.22
CA VAL A 325 2.97 4.03 4.84
C VAL A 325 3.30 3.42 6.19
N ILE A 326 3.13 4.21 7.25
CA ILE A 326 3.48 3.84 8.62
C ILE A 326 2.34 3.10 9.34
N PHE A 327 1.14 3.13 8.79
CA PHE A 327 -0.04 2.47 9.34
C PHE A 327 -0.99 2.06 8.22
N ASN A 328 -1.41 0.79 8.18
CA ASN A 328 -2.39 0.28 7.24
C ASN A 328 -3.14 -0.90 7.88
N GLN A 329 -4.28 -0.61 8.49
CA GLN A 329 -5.04 -1.58 9.30
C GLN A 329 -6.52 -1.56 8.95
N SER A 330 -7.14 -2.73 9.09
CA SER A 330 -8.58 -2.92 8.96
C SER A 330 -9.19 -3.38 10.27
N TYR A 331 -10.39 -2.92 10.57
CA TYR A 331 -11.09 -3.16 11.82
C TYR A 331 -12.53 -3.60 11.58
N GLY A 332 -13.06 -4.39 12.52
CA GLY A 332 -14.44 -4.78 12.53
C GLY A 332 -14.83 -5.72 11.39
N TYR A 333 -16.06 -5.58 10.91
CA TYR A 333 -16.70 -6.50 9.98
C TYR A 333 -17.41 -5.73 8.87
N HIS A 334 -17.76 -6.43 7.79
CA HIS A 334 -18.55 -5.87 6.68
C HIS A 334 -19.90 -5.33 7.15
N THR A 335 -20.54 -6.00 8.12
CA THR A 335 -21.84 -5.66 8.68
C THR A 335 -21.87 -5.96 10.18
N TYR A 336 -22.87 -5.44 10.89
CA TYR A 336 -23.10 -5.75 12.31
C TYR A 336 -23.48 -7.21 12.61
N LYS A 337 -23.65 -8.05 11.57
CA LYS A 337 -23.83 -9.51 11.73
C LYS A 337 -22.51 -10.24 12.07
N ASN A 338 -21.37 -9.56 12.03
CA ASN A 338 -20.05 -10.03 12.40
C ASN A 338 -19.59 -11.34 11.72
N LYS A 339 -20.04 -11.58 10.48
CA LYS A 339 -19.68 -12.79 9.73
C LYS A 339 -18.35 -12.69 8.99
N GLN A 340 -18.10 -11.56 8.34
CA GLN A 340 -16.94 -11.35 7.49
C GLN A 340 -16.13 -10.15 8.01
N LYS A 341 -14.86 -10.40 8.38
CA LYS A 341 -13.93 -9.34 8.83
C LYS A 341 -13.51 -8.47 7.65
N VAL A 342 -13.35 -7.19 7.91
CA VAL A 342 -12.77 -6.25 6.94
C VAL A 342 -11.30 -6.59 6.70
N LYS A 343 -10.88 -6.54 5.43
CA LYS A 343 -9.49 -6.71 5.00
C LYS A 343 -9.01 -5.45 4.27
N ASN A 344 -7.71 -5.19 4.24
CA ASN A 344 -7.13 -4.06 3.51
C ASN A 344 -7.37 -4.13 1.99
N SER A 345 -7.73 -5.30 1.48
CA SER A 345 -8.07 -5.51 0.06
C SER A 345 -9.54 -5.22 -0.27
N ASP A 346 -10.40 -5.03 0.73
CA ASP A 346 -11.82 -4.82 0.50
C ASP A 346 -12.08 -3.38 0.02
N VAL A 347 -13.14 -3.18 -0.77
CA VAL A 347 -13.45 -1.89 -1.36
C VAL A 347 -14.73 -1.29 -0.79
N TYR A 348 -14.71 0.01 -0.59
CA TYR A 348 -15.80 0.83 -0.06
C TYR A 348 -16.34 1.78 -1.12
N ASP A 349 -17.63 2.08 -1.07
CA ASP A 349 -18.21 3.22 -1.76
C ASP A 349 -17.61 4.52 -1.19
N LEU A 350 -16.92 5.27 -2.03
CA LEU A 350 -16.18 6.47 -1.64
C LEU A 350 -17.08 7.70 -1.47
N ALA A 351 -18.32 7.67 -2.00
CA ALA A 351 -19.22 8.82 -2.06
C ALA A 351 -18.49 10.05 -2.64
N SER A 352 -18.58 11.21 -1.98
CA SER A 352 -18.00 12.47 -2.48
C SER A 352 -16.47 12.51 -2.58
N ILE A 353 -15.73 11.53 -2.08
CA ILE A 353 -14.31 11.40 -2.40
C ILE A 353 -14.11 11.19 -3.92
N THR A 354 -15.14 10.70 -4.62
CA THR A 354 -15.17 10.67 -6.09
C THR A 354 -14.79 12.02 -6.71
N LYS A 355 -15.19 13.14 -6.11
CA LYS A 355 -14.85 14.47 -6.62
C LYS A 355 -13.35 14.70 -6.70
N ILE A 356 -12.60 14.34 -5.65
CA ILE A 356 -11.14 14.53 -5.62
C ILE A 356 -10.37 13.40 -6.27
N ALA A 357 -10.95 12.19 -6.39
CA ALA A 357 -10.29 11.05 -7.00
C ALA A 357 -10.64 10.84 -8.48
N ALA A 358 -11.71 11.49 -8.98
CA ALA A 358 -12.13 11.43 -10.39
C ALA A 358 -12.22 12.81 -11.02
N SER A 359 -13.13 13.69 -10.55
CA SER A 359 -13.35 14.99 -11.20
C SER A 359 -12.12 15.89 -11.11
N ALA A 360 -11.42 15.91 -9.97
CA ALA A 360 -10.22 16.75 -9.84
C ALA A 360 -9.12 16.32 -10.84
N PRO A 361 -8.63 15.07 -10.87
CA PRO A 361 -7.58 14.71 -11.82
C PRO A 361 -8.01 14.87 -13.28
N ALA A 362 -9.29 14.60 -13.64
CA ALA A 362 -9.78 14.79 -14.99
C ALA A 362 -9.72 16.28 -15.40
N ILE A 363 -10.27 17.16 -14.59
CA ILE A 363 -10.31 18.60 -14.91
C ILE A 363 -8.92 19.23 -14.82
N MET A 364 -8.11 18.87 -13.82
CA MET A 364 -6.72 19.31 -13.74
C MET A 364 -5.95 18.99 -15.03
N LYS A 365 -6.11 17.77 -15.56
CA LYS A 365 -5.43 17.36 -16.79
C LYS A 365 -5.91 18.16 -17.99
N LEU A 366 -7.21 18.39 -18.13
CA LEU A 366 -7.77 19.20 -19.22
C LEU A 366 -7.29 20.67 -19.15
N VAL A 367 -7.16 21.24 -17.95
CA VAL A 367 -6.59 22.58 -17.76
C VAL A 367 -5.10 22.59 -18.10
N ASP A 368 -4.36 21.61 -17.64
CA ASP A 368 -2.92 21.50 -17.88
C ASP A 368 -2.59 21.35 -19.38
N GLU A 369 -3.44 20.62 -20.11
CA GLU A 369 -3.39 20.48 -21.57
C GLU A 369 -3.97 21.67 -22.34
N LYS A 370 -4.46 22.70 -21.65
CA LYS A 370 -5.08 23.90 -22.21
C LYS A 370 -6.35 23.64 -23.05
N ASN A 371 -7.03 22.54 -22.76
CA ASN A 371 -8.31 22.18 -23.39
C ASN A 371 -9.51 22.71 -22.59
N PHE A 372 -9.26 23.24 -21.38
CA PHE A 372 -10.29 23.73 -20.46
C PHE A 372 -9.78 24.93 -19.66
N ASP A 373 -10.58 25.99 -19.55
CA ASP A 373 -10.24 27.22 -18.83
C ASP A 373 -11.17 27.39 -17.61
N LEU A 374 -10.56 27.57 -16.44
CA LEU A 374 -11.26 27.74 -15.17
C LEU A 374 -12.07 29.04 -15.07
N ASP A 375 -11.68 30.05 -15.84
CA ASP A 375 -12.29 31.38 -15.82
C ASP A 375 -13.38 31.56 -16.91
N ASN A 376 -13.59 30.54 -17.74
CA ASN A 376 -14.73 30.43 -18.65
C ASN A 376 -16.02 30.09 -17.91
N SER A 377 -17.14 30.24 -18.61
CA SER A 377 -18.48 29.91 -18.12
C SER A 377 -18.87 28.47 -18.51
N LEU A 378 -19.89 27.92 -17.87
CA LEU A 378 -20.48 26.63 -18.27
C LEU A 378 -20.99 26.65 -19.70
N GLY A 379 -21.59 27.79 -20.16
CA GLY A 379 -22.07 27.95 -21.52
C GLY A 379 -21.00 27.98 -22.61
N ASP A 380 -19.73 28.19 -22.24
CA ASP A 380 -18.62 28.07 -23.18
C ASP A 380 -18.34 26.59 -23.58
N TYR A 381 -18.88 25.64 -22.83
CA TYR A 381 -18.65 24.20 -22.99
C TYR A 381 -19.90 23.34 -23.20
N LEU A 382 -21.08 23.89 -22.82
CA LEU A 382 -22.39 23.24 -22.93
C LEU A 382 -23.40 24.17 -23.61
N ASP A 383 -24.34 23.61 -24.35
CA ASP A 383 -25.46 24.39 -24.89
C ASP A 383 -26.44 24.75 -23.77
N LEU A 384 -26.23 25.89 -23.15
CA LEU A 384 -27.02 26.45 -22.03
C LEU A 384 -27.72 27.77 -22.38
N VAL A 385 -27.85 28.07 -23.66
CA VAL A 385 -28.43 29.33 -24.12
C VAL A 385 -29.82 29.58 -23.50
N GLY A 386 -29.99 30.72 -22.79
CA GLY A 386 -31.21 31.08 -22.11
C GLY A 386 -31.40 30.48 -20.72
N SER A 387 -30.47 29.62 -20.26
CA SER A 387 -30.43 29.12 -18.88
C SER A 387 -29.72 30.12 -17.96
N ASN A 388 -30.16 30.20 -16.69
CA ASN A 388 -29.43 30.91 -15.65
C ASN A 388 -28.07 30.26 -15.26
N LYS A 389 -27.72 29.11 -15.87
CA LYS A 389 -26.43 28.43 -15.70
C LYS A 389 -25.40 28.85 -16.75
N ASP A 390 -25.82 29.43 -17.86
CA ASP A 390 -24.97 29.79 -19.01
C ASP A 390 -23.73 30.61 -18.58
N THR A 391 -23.94 31.62 -17.73
CA THR A 391 -22.89 32.55 -17.27
C THR A 391 -22.15 32.12 -16.00
N LEU A 392 -22.47 30.99 -15.42
CA LEU A 392 -21.79 30.51 -14.20
C LEU A 392 -20.33 30.14 -14.50
N LYS A 393 -19.41 30.75 -13.76
CA LYS A 393 -17.98 30.46 -13.91
C LYS A 393 -17.63 29.07 -13.42
N ILE A 394 -16.77 28.39 -14.17
CA ILE A 394 -16.25 27.07 -13.79
C ILE A 394 -15.62 27.11 -12.40
N ARG A 395 -14.82 28.12 -12.11
CA ARG A 395 -14.18 28.32 -10.80
C ARG A 395 -15.18 28.34 -9.66
N ASP A 396 -16.30 29.06 -9.83
CA ASP A 396 -17.36 29.16 -8.83
C ASP A 396 -18.06 27.82 -8.63
N VAL A 397 -18.30 27.08 -9.70
CA VAL A 397 -18.91 25.75 -9.66
C VAL A 397 -18.00 24.78 -8.89
N LEU A 398 -16.71 24.74 -9.22
CA LEU A 398 -15.74 23.83 -8.60
C LEU A 398 -15.45 24.16 -7.12
N SER A 399 -15.68 25.41 -6.69
CA SER A 399 -15.51 25.83 -5.29
C SER A 399 -16.83 25.92 -4.52
N HIS A 400 -17.96 25.48 -5.11
CA HIS A 400 -19.29 25.56 -4.51
C HIS A 400 -19.76 27.01 -4.18
N GLN A 401 -19.37 27.97 -5.04
CA GLN A 401 -19.72 29.39 -4.93
C GLN A 401 -20.72 29.81 -6.01
N ALA A 402 -21.21 28.89 -6.83
CA ALA A 402 -22.03 29.18 -8.02
C ALA A 402 -23.53 29.29 -7.75
N ARG A 403 -23.98 29.46 -6.51
CA ARG A 403 -25.40 29.58 -6.14
C ARG A 403 -26.27 28.38 -6.55
N LEU A 404 -25.67 27.22 -6.86
CA LEU A 404 -26.42 26.01 -7.17
C LEU A 404 -27.10 25.47 -5.93
N VAL A 405 -28.35 25.00 -6.06
CA VAL A 405 -29.01 24.30 -4.95
C VAL A 405 -28.23 23.04 -4.57
N PRO A 406 -28.22 22.63 -3.28
CA PRO A 406 -27.38 21.54 -2.80
C PRO A 406 -27.59 20.23 -3.54
N TRP A 407 -28.84 19.87 -3.82
CA TRP A 407 -29.24 18.57 -4.30
C TRP A 407 -30.66 18.58 -4.86
N ILE A 408 -30.95 17.74 -5.87
CA ILE A 408 -32.28 17.51 -6.43
C ILE A 408 -32.59 16.01 -6.34
N PRO A 409 -33.71 15.61 -5.68
CA PRO A 409 -34.08 14.22 -5.55
C PRO A 409 -34.74 13.68 -6.83
N PHE A 410 -33.97 13.51 -7.91
CA PHE A 410 -34.46 13.10 -9.24
C PHE A 410 -35.28 11.82 -9.19
N TYR A 411 -34.90 10.84 -8.35
CA TYR A 411 -35.58 9.58 -8.21
C TYR A 411 -37.01 9.69 -7.74
N ARG A 412 -37.37 10.72 -6.93
CA ARG A 412 -38.74 10.90 -6.41
C ARG A 412 -39.76 11.05 -7.51
N LYS A 413 -39.42 11.73 -8.61
CA LYS A 413 -40.29 11.87 -9.79
C LYS A 413 -40.52 10.57 -10.54
N THR A 414 -39.72 9.55 -10.28
CA THR A 414 -39.78 8.23 -10.91
C THR A 414 -40.57 7.21 -10.08
N LEU A 415 -41.03 7.62 -8.90
CA LEU A 415 -41.84 6.80 -8.01
C LEU A 415 -43.32 7.07 -8.22
N VAL A 416 -44.14 6.08 -7.97
CA VAL A 416 -45.62 6.18 -7.97
C VAL A 416 -46.16 5.46 -6.76
N GLU A 417 -47.29 5.95 -6.24
CA GLU A 417 -48.07 5.25 -5.23
C GLU A 417 -48.89 4.15 -5.92
N ASP A 418 -48.76 2.94 -5.40
CA ASP A 418 -49.55 1.80 -5.87
C ASP A 418 -51.01 1.96 -5.40
N SER A 419 -51.93 2.07 -6.35
CA SER A 419 -53.35 2.34 -6.08
C SER A 419 -54.05 1.22 -5.29
N GLU A 420 -53.48 0.02 -5.23
CA GLU A 420 -54.09 -1.13 -4.57
C GLU A 420 -53.72 -1.24 -3.08
N ASN A 421 -52.50 -0.82 -2.72
CA ASN A 421 -51.95 -1.07 -1.37
C ASN A 421 -51.28 0.13 -0.74
N GLY A 422 -51.17 1.27 -1.46
CA GLY A 422 -50.54 2.51 -0.97
C GLY A 422 -49.01 2.46 -0.85
N TYR A 423 -48.36 1.39 -1.33
CA TYR A 423 -46.88 1.33 -1.32
C TYR A 423 -46.28 2.13 -2.46
N ILE A 424 -45.15 2.77 -2.18
CA ILE A 424 -44.35 3.49 -3.19
C ILE A 424 -43.59 2.47 -4.02
N LYS A 425 -43.73 2.53 -5.34
CA LYS A 425 -43.02 1.64 -6.29
C LYS A 425 -42.40 2.43 -7.44
N LEU A 426 -41.44 1.80 -8.12
CA LEU A 426 -40.85 2.31 -9.34
C LEU A 426 -41.91 2.38 -10.46
N ARG A 427 -41.88 3.46 -11.26
CA ARG A 427 -42.79 3.66 -12.39
C ARG A 427 -42.45 2.73 -13.54
N ASP A 428 -43.34 1.81 -13.92
CA ASP A 428 -43.12 0.77 -14.95
C ASP A 428 -42.77 1.35 -16.33
N THR A 429 -43.15 2.61 -16.62
CA THR A 429 -42.80 3.30 -17.88
C THR A 429 -41.36 3.77 -17.91
N LEU A 430 -40.70 3.84 -16.74
CA LEU A 430 -39.31 4.31 -16.60
C LEU A 430 -38.33 3.21 -16.18
N TYR A 431 -38.81 2.12 -15.63
CA TYR A 431 -37.99 1.02 -15.12
C TYR A 431 -38.37 -0.33 -15.67
N SER A 432 -37.36 -1.16 -15.90
CA SER A 432 -37.51 -2.60 -16.23
C SER A 432 -36.67 -3.44 -15.27
N LYS A 433 -37.09 -4.68 -15.04
CA LYS A 433 -36.28 -5.69 -14.34
C LYS A 433 -35.18 -6.29 -15.22
N PHE A 434 -35.31 -6.13 -16.53
CA PHE A 434 -34.42 -6.70 -17.52
C PHE A 434 -33.77 -5.59 -18.37
N GLU A 435 -32.51 -5.78 -18.67
CA GLU A 435 -31.77 -4.91 -19.59
C GLU A 435 -32.31 -5.03 -21.00
N SER A 436 -32.38 -3.92 -21.71
CA SER A 436 -32.73 -3.82 -23.12
C SER A 436 -32.21 -2.52 -23.70
N ASP A 437 -32.27 -2.34 -25.03
CA ASP A 437 -31.85 -1.10 -25.68
C ASP A 437 -32.58 0.13 -25.14
N THR A 438 -33.84 -0.02 -24.72
CA THR A 438 -34.65 1.06 -24.12
C THR A 438 -34.32 1.26 -22.63
N PHE A 439 -34.12 0.20 -21.90
CA PHE A 439 -33.82 0.21 -20.47
C PHE A 439 -32.38 -0.25 -20.25
N SER A 440 -31.43 0.59 -20.68
CA SER A 440 -30.00 0.26 -20.70
C SER A 440 -29.23 0.81 -19.49
N VAL A 441 -29.78 1.75 -18.71
CA VAL A 441 -29.09 2.36 -17.58
C VAL A 441 -29.30 1.51 -16.33
N LYS A 442 -28.31 0.73 -15.94
CA LYS A 442 -28.35 -0.09 -14.72
C LYS A 442 -28.27 0.79 -13.48
N VAL A 443 -29.33 0.80 -12.66
CA VAL A 443 -29.43 1.56 -11.40
C VAL A 443 -29.04 0.70 -10.19
N ALA A 444 -29.43 -0.56 -10.21
CA ALA A 444 -29.08 -1.59 -9.21
C ALA A 444 -29.38 -2.99 -9.79
N ASP A 445 -29.23 -4.03 -8.97
CA ASP A 445 -29.51 -5.39 -9.43
C ASP A 445 -31.00 -5.52 -9.80
N SER A 446 -31.27 -5.95 -11.04
CA SER A 446 -32.62 -6.09 -11.62
C SER A 446 -33.43 -4.77 -11.64
N ILE A 447 -32.77 -3.63 -11.76
CA ILE A 447 -33.38 -2.32 -11.94
C ILE A 447 -32.64 -1.57 -13.04
N PHE A 448 -33.31 -1.40 -14.19
CA PHE A 448 -32.79 -0.70 -15.37
C PHE A 448 -33.69 0.47 -15.72
N LEU A 449 -33.11 1.66 -15.80
CA LEU A 449 -33.79 2.91 -16.13
C LEU A 449 -33.80 3.14 -17.64
N HIS A 450 -34.85 3.74 -18.14
CA HIS A 450 -34.99 4.17 -19.52
C HIS A 450 -33.88 5.17 -19.88
N PHE A 451 -33.17 4.94 -20.97
CA PHE A 451 -31.96 5.69 -21.33
C PHE A 451 -32.15 7.20 -21.45
N THR A 452 -33.32 7.67 -21.93
CA THR A 452 -33.59 9.12 -22.08
C THR A 452 -33.79 9.85 -20.75
N TYR A 453 -33.89 9.15 -19.64
CA TYR A 453 -34.11 9.81 -18.35
C TYR A 453 -32.87 10.54 -17.84
N THR A 454 -31.67 10.14 -18.26
CA THR A 454 -30.42 10.84 -17.98
C THR A 454 -30.47 12.28 -18.51
N ASP A 455 -30.96 12.47 -19.73
CA ASP A 455 -31.16 13.82 -20.32
C ASP A 455 -32.17 14.64 -19.50
N SER A 456 -33.23 14.01 -19.01
CA SER A 456 -34.22 14.65 -18.15
C SER A 456 -33.62 15.13 -16.82
N ILE A 457 -32.63 14.41 -16.28
CA ILE A 457 -31.89 14.83 -15.08
C ILE A 457 -31.05 16.08 -15.40
N ILE A 458 -30.28 16.08 -16.49
CA ILE A 458 -29.48 17.24 -16.92
C ILE A 458 -30.39 18.44 -17.15
N GLN A 459 -31.52 18.27 -17.85
CA GLN A 459 -32.48 19.34 -18.05
C GLN A 459 -33.09 19.86 -16.73
N SER A 460 -33.30 18.98 -15.76
CA SER A 460 -33.78 19.39 -14.43
C SER A 460 -32.74 20.24 -13.67
N ILE A 461 -31.44 19.98 -13.87
CA ILE A 461 -30.35 20.78 -13.33
C ILE A 461 -30.32 22.16 -14.05
N ILE A 462 -30.34 22.16 -15.39
CA ILE A 462 -30.29 23.36 -16.20
C ILE A 462 -31.45 24.32 -15.86
N ASN A 463 -32.63 23.77 -15.64
CA ASN A 463 -33.86 24.55 -15.37
C ASN A 463 -34.09 24.85 -13.88
N SER A 464 -33.20 24.37 -12.98
CA SER A 464 -33.35 24.70 -11.55
C SER A 464 -33.07 26.14 -11.24
N ASP A 465 -33.68 26.66 -10.18
CA ASP A 465 -33.39 28.03 -9.72
C ASP A 465 -32.00 28.11 -9.13
N LEU A 466 -31.39 29.29 -9.16
CA LEU A 466 -30.21 29.65 -8.39
C LEU A 466 -30.64 30.19 -7.02
N LEU A 467 -29.79 29.99 -6.01
CA LEU A 467 -29.96 30.63 -4.71
C LEU A 467 -29.79 32.14 -4.84
N ASP A 468 -30.49 32.89 -4.00
CA ASP A 468 -30.50 34.35 -4.07
C ASP A 468 -29.15 34.96 -3.69
N GLU A 469 -28.47 34.38 -2.68
CA GLU A 469 -27.22 34.90 -2.14
C GLU A 469 -26.02 34.17 -2.73
N ASN A 470 -24.93 34.92 -2.97
CA ASN A 470 -23.67 34.36 -3.46
C ASN A 470 -22.79 33.89 -2.28
N GLU A 471 -23.30 32.88 -1.55
CA GLU A 471 -22.62 32.28 -0.42
C GLU A 471 -22.11 30.87 -0.76
N TYR A 472 -21.21 30.37 0.10
CA TYR A 472 -20.78 28.99 0.02
C TYR A 472 -21.94 28.04 0.30
N VAL A 473 -22.37 27.29 -0.71
CA VAL A 473 -23.36 26.23 -0.58
C VAL A 473 -22.86 24.99 -1.30
N TYR A 474 -22.54 23.95 -0.52
CA TYR A 474 -22.11 22.67 -1.08
C TYR A 474 -23.18 22.09 -2.01
N SER A 475 -22.84 21.89 -3.27
CA SER A 475 -23.74 21.35 -4.29
C SER A 475 -23.11 20.22 -5.09
N ASP A 476 -23.86 19.17 -5.32
CA ASP A 476 -23.46 18.08 -6.21
C ASP A 476 -23.78 18.39 -7.68
N LEU A 477 -24.71 19.31 -7.95
CA LEU A 477 -25.27 19.54 -9.29
C LEU A 477 -24.23 19.97 -10.31
N GLY A 478 -23.28 20.81 -9.91
CA GLY A 478 -22.19 21.24 -10.80
C GLY A 478 -21.37 20.08 -11.34
N PHE A 479 -21.20 19.01 -10.57
CA PHE A 479 -20.37 17.85 -10.96
C PHE A 479 -21.04 16.91 -11.95
N TYR A 480 -22.36 16.98 -12.13
CA TYR A 480 -23.04 16.37 -13.27
C TYR A 480 -22.60 17.07 -14.56
N LEU A 481 -22.67 18.41 -14.59
CA LEU A 481 -22.29 19.21 -15.75
C LEU A 481 -20.79 19.12 -16.06
N ILE A 482 -19.94 19.15 -15.05
CA ILE A 482 -18.48 19.00 -15.20
C ILE A 482 -18.11 17.63 -15.81
N LYS A 483 -18.81 16.56 -15.44
CA LYS A 483 -18.62 15.25 -16.07
C LYS A 483 -18.98 15.28 -17.55
N GLU A 484 -20.14 15.85 -17.90
CA GLU A 484 -20.56 15.99 -19.32
C GLU A 484 -19.56 16.83 -20.12
N ILE A 485 -19.08 17.95 -19.56
CA ILE A 485 -18.02 18.75 -20.21
C ILE A 485 -16.76 17.92 -20.45
N ALA A 486 -16.30 17.17 -19.45
CA ALA A 486 -15.12 16.37 -19.60
C ALA A 486 -15.27 15.31 -20.72
N GLN A 487 -16.42 14.64 -20.79
CA GLN A 487 -16.72 13.68 -21.86
C GLN A 487 -16.78 14.33 -23.23
N ASN A 488 -17.41 15.50 -23.34
CA ASN A 488 -17.49 16.23 -24.60
C ASN A 488 -16.12 16.68 -25.12
N ILE A 489 -15.23 17.15 -24.23
CA ILE A 489 -13.88 17.59 -24.62
C ILE A 489 -13.00 16.40 -25.02
N THR A 490 -13.12 15.29 -24.33
CA THR A 490 -12.23 14.12 -24.52
C THR A 490 -12.73 13.15 -25.57
N ASP A 491 -14.01 13.22 -25.96
CA ASP A 491 -14.72 12.23 -26.78
C ASP A 491 -14.56 10.80 -26.24
N ASP A 492 -14.50 10.67 -24.89
CA ASP A 492 -14.34 9.39 -24.18
C ASP A 492 -15.28 9.33 -22.98
N GLU A 493 -15.69 8.13 -22.63
CA GLU A 493 -16.42 7.88 -21.38
C GLU A 493 -15.58 8.28 -20.16
N PHE A 494 -16.19 8.99 -19.21
CA PHE A 494 -15.49 9.53 -18.05
C PHE A 494 -14.67 8.50 -17.27
N ALA A 495 -15.22 7.31 -17.06
CA ALA A 495 -14.52 6.23 -16.36
C ALA A 495 -13.31 5.69 -17.17
N ASN A 496 -13.42 5.61 -18.50
CA ASN A 496 -12.35 5.17 -19.38
C ASN A 496 -11.21 6.18 -19.42
N TYR A 497 -11.55 7.46 -19.56
CA TYR A 497 -10.59 8.56 -19.53
C TYR A 497 -9.72 8.54 -18.26
N LEU A 498 -10.35 8.41 -17.10
CA LEU A 498 -9.65 8.32 -15.81
C LEU A 498 -8.79 7.08 -15.69
N ASN A 499 -9.31 5.95 -16.12
CA ASN A 499 -8.61 4.67 -16.08
C ASN A 499 -7.33 4.69 -16.92
N SER A 500 -7.40 5.25 -18.14
CA SER A 500 -6.28 5.31 -19.09
C SER A 500 -5.24 6.36 -18.70
N ASN A 501 -5.67 7.52 -18.17
CA ASN A 501 -4.76 8.61 -17.87
C ASN A 501 -4.15 8.53 -16.45
N PHE A 502 -4.83 7.88 -15.49
CA PHE A 502 -4.40 7.86 -14.09
C PHE A 502 -4.39 6.46 -13.48
N TYR A 503 -5.52 5.76 -13.40
CA TYR A 503 -5.66 4.62 -12.50
C TYR A 503 -4.75 3.44 -12.85
N LYS A 504 -4.70 3.04 -14.11
CA LYS A 504 -3.79 1.97 -14.58
C LYS A 504 -2.33 2.36 -14.42
N LYS A 505 -1.96 3.58 -14.80
CA LYS A 505 -0.59 4.08 -14.71
C LYS A 505 -0.09 4.18 -13.27
N LEU A 506 -0.98 4.56 -12.35
CA LEU A 506 -0.69 4.60 -10.90
C LEU A 506 -0.72 3.20 -10.25
N GLY A 507 -1.11 2.16 -10.98
CA GLY A 507 -1.25 0.80 -10.45
C GLY A 507 -2.39 0.66 -9.45
N MET A 508 -3.52 1.37 -9.68
CA MET A 508 -4.70 1.38 -8.81
C MET A 508 -5.74 0.38 -9.32
N GLU A 509 -5.63 -0.87 -8.94
CA GLU A 509 -6.49 -1.97 -9.41
C GLU A 509 -7.88 -2.01 -8.72
N ASN A 510 -7.99 -1.40 -7.55
CA ASN A 510 -9.20 -1.44 -6.75
C ASN A 510 -9.95 -0.10 -6.72
N LEU A 511 -9.40 0.94 -7.36
CA LEU A 511 -10.10 2.21 -7.54
C LEU A 511 -10.81 2.20 -8.89
N CYS A 512 -12.12 2.04 -8.86
CA CYS A 512 -12.92 1.90 -10.08
C CYS A 512 -14.38 2.32 -9.86
N TYR A 513 -15.03 2.70 -10.95
CA TYR A 513 -16.48 2.67 -11.05
C TYR A 513 -16.96 1.24 -11.27
N LEU A 514 -18.21 0.95 -10.94
CA LEU A 514 -18.85 -0.34 -11.19
C LEU A 514 -18.01 -1.54 -10.70
N PRO A 515 -17.70 -1.61 -9.42
CA PRO A 515 -16.74 -2.59 -8.89
C PRO A 515 -17.17 -4.05 -9.12
N LYS A 516 -18.45 -4.32 -9.31
CA LYS A 516 -18.97 -5.67 -9.62
C LYS A 516 -18.34 -6.27 -10.89
N ASN A 517 -17.83 -5.44 -11.80
CA ASN A 517 -17.20 -5.88 -13.05
C ASN A 517 -15.74 -6.33 -12.85
N ASN A 518 -15.05 -5.81 -11.82
CA ASN A 518 -13.60 -5.95 -11.69
C ASN A 518 -13.14 -6.51 -10.34
N VAL A 519 -14.00 -6.50 -9.32
CA VAL A 519 -13.68 -6.90 -7.95
C VAL A 519 -14.59 -8.04 -7.52
N ASP A 520 -14.01 -9.06 -6.89
CA ASP A 520 -14.78 -10.17 -6.33
C ASP A 520 -15.84 -9.64 -5.38
N LEU A 521 -17.06 -10.10 -5.54
CA LEU A 521 -18.21 -9.62 -4.74
C LEU A 521 -17.96 -9.75 -3.22
N GLU A 522 -17.22 -10.76 -2.78
CA GLU A 522 -16.87 -10.94 -1.37
C GLU A 522 -15.98 -9.82 -0.81
N ARG A 523 -15.24 -9.13 -1.67
CA ARG A 523 -14.37 -8.00 -1.31
C ARG A 523 -15.09 -6.65 -1.31
N ILE A 524 -16.29 -6.58 -1.81
CA ILE A 524 -17.09 -5.35 -1.83
C ILE A 524 -17.83 -5.22 -0.50
N ILE A 525 -17.64 -4.10 0.18
CA ILE A 525 -18.33 -3.81 1.45
C ILE A 525 -19.77 -3.38 1.17
N PRO A 526 -20.79 -3.95 1.84
CA PRO A 526 -22.17 -3.48 1.73
C PRO A 526 -22.29 -2.03 2.25
N THR A 527 -22.99 -1.18 1.50
CA THR A 527 -23.11 0.25 1.80
C THR A 527 -24.35 0.54 2.63
N GLU A 528 -25.55 0.21 2.16
CA GLU A 528 -26.82 0.51 2.82
C GLU A 528 -27.91 -0.47 2.40
N ASN A 529 -28.96 -0.65 3.24
CA ASN A 529 -30.25 -1.17 2.80
C ASN A 529 -31.09 0.00 2.28
N ASP A 530 -31.13 0.18 0.98
CA ASP A 530 -31.91 1.26 0.36
C ASP A 530 -33.39 0.87 0.29
N PHE A 531 -34.18 1.29 1.27
CA PHE A 531 -35.61 1.06 1.30
C PHE A 531 -36.42 2.17 0.61
N GLU A 532 -35.80 3.34 0.39
CA GLU A 532 -36.49 4.52 -0.16
C GLU A 532 -36.65 4.44 -1.68
N PHE A 533 -35.65 3.92 -2.40
CA PHE A 533 -35.60 3.93 -3.84
C PHE A 533 -35.52 2.54 -4.47
N ARG A 534 -34.47 1.76 -4.13
CA ARG A 534 -34.15 0.50 -4.84
C ARG A 534 -34.67 -0.77 -4.14
N GLY A 535 -35.11 -0.67 -2.90
CA GLY A 535 -35.71 -1.78 -2.14
C GLY A 535 -34.75 -2.94 -1.86
N GLN A 536 -33.42 -2.71 -1.86
CA GLN A 536 -32.44 -3.77 -1.73
C GLN A 536 -31.17 -3.34 -0.97
N LEU A 537 -30.34 -4.33 -0.57
CA LEU A 537 -29.02 -4.09 -0.02
C LEU A 537 -28.07 -3.66 -1.14
N LEU A 538 -27.51 -2.48 -1.03
CA LEU A 538 -26.51 -1.97 -1.96
C LEU A 538 -25.14 -2.57 -1.64
N LYS A 539 -24.61 -3.34 -2.59
CA LYS A 539 -23.29 -3.98 -2.51
C LYS A 539 -22.63 -3.94 -3.88
N GLY A 540 -21.81 -2.88 -4.10
CA GLY A 540 -21.17 -2.61 -5.39
C GLY A 540 -22.02 -1.79 -6.36
N ASP A 541 -23.27 -1.49 -6.01
CA ASP A 541 -24.02 -0.41 -6.62
C ASP A 541 -23.78 0.87 -5.79
N VAL A 542 -23.62 2.01 -6.46
CA VAL A 542 -23.36 3.28 -5.80
C VAL A 542 -24.50 3.67 -4.87
N HIS A 543 -24.19 4.18 -3.68
CA HIS A 543 -25.18 4.68 -2.74
C HIS A 543 -25.96 5.87 -3.31
N ASP A 544 -25.25 6.84 -3.88
CA ASP A 544 -25.87 8.06 -4.42
C ASP A 544 -26.91 7.72 -5.49
N MET A 545 -28.12 8.17 -5.25
CA MET A 545 -29.28 7.85 -6.09
C MET A 545 -29.18 8.51 -7.47
N GLY A 546 -28.64 9.71 -7.53
CA GLY A 546 -28.42 10.44 -8.79
C GLY A 546 -27.34 9.80 -9.64
N ALA A 547 -26.19 9.46 -9.05
CA ALA A 547 -25.11 8.74 -9.74
C ALA A 547 -25.60 7.35 -10.22
N ALA A 548 -26.42 6.65 -9.42
CA ALA A 548 -27.04 5.39 -9.84
C ALA A 548 -27.90 5.52 -11.09
N MET A 549 -28.66 6.63 -11.20
CA MET A 549 -29.48 6.93 -12.38
C MET A 549 -28.64 7.32 -13.63
N PHE A 550 -27.32 7.49 -13.48
CA PHE A 550 -26.33 7.60 -14.55
C PHE A 550 -25.50 6.31 -14.73
N GLY A 551 -26.08 5.16 -14.38
CA GLY A 551 -25.43 3.88 -14.51
C GLY A 551 -24.28 3.66 -13.52
N GLY A 552 -24.21 4.43 -12.43
CA GLY A 552 -23.18 4.32 -11.39
C GLY A 552 -21.91 5.15 -11.65
N VAL A 553 -21.86 5.94 -12.73
CA VAL A 553 -20.70 6.78 -13.10
C VAL A 553 -21.05 8.25 -12.96
N GLY A 554 -20.76 8.86 -11.82
CA GLY A 554 -20.98 10.28 -11.56
C GLY A 554 -19.68 11.05 -11.34
N GLY A 555 -19.66 12.36 -11.63
CA GLY A 555 -18.55 13.24 -11.28
C GLY A 555 -18.47 13.53 -9.77
N HIS A 556 -19.59 13.37 -9.05
CA HIS A 556 -19.73 13.65 -7.63
C HIS A 556 -19.67 12.40 -6.74
N ALA A 557 -20.02 11.22 -7.26
CA ALA A 557 -20.10 9.93 -6.56
C ALA A 557 -19.97 8.77 -7.56
N GLY A 558 -19.76 7.54 -7.06
CA GLY A 558 -19.74 6.31 -7.86
C GLY A 558 -18.42 5.55 -7.83
N LEU A 559 -17.33 6.16 -7.39
CA LEU A 559 -16.06 5.44 -7.20
C LEU A 559 -16.10 4.54 -5.96
N PHE A 560 -15.48 3.39 -6.12
CA PHE A 560 -15.13 2.47 -5.04
C PHE A 560 -13.62 2.32 -4.96
N SER A 561 -13.08 2.12 -3.76
CA SER A 561 -11.66 1.84 -3.55
C SER A 561 -11.37 1.21 -2.20
N ASN A 562 -10.11 0.78 -2.03
CA ASN A 562 -9.49 0.53 -0.74
C ASN A 562 -8.58 1.72 -0.33
N ALA A 563 -8.12 1.70 0.92
CA ALA A 563 -7.29 2.78 1.43
C ALA A 563 -5.92 2.88 0.73
N ASN A 564 -5.36 1.75 0.28
CA ASN A 564 -4.06 1.71 -0.38
C ASN A 564 -4.07 2.42 -1.74
N ASP A 565 -5.04 2.12 -2.59
CA ASP A 565 -5.09 2.73 -3.92
C ASP A 565 -5.45 4.23 -3.83
N LEU A 566 -6.35 4.59 -2.89
CA LEU A 566 -6.65 6.00 -2.65
C LEU A 566 -5.43 6.78 -2.13
N ALA A 567 -4.54 6.15 -1.37
CA ALA A 567 -3.31 6.79 -0.91
C ALA A 567 -2.34 7.10 -2.06
N LYS A 568 -2.32 6.29 -3.14
CA LYS A 568 -1.44 6.53 -4.32
C LYS A 568 -1.79 7.85 -5.02
N ILE A 569 -3.08 8.11 -5.24
CA ILE A 569 -3.50 9.39 -5.87
C ILE A 569 -3.26 10.58 -4.93
N MET A 570 -3.50 10.42 -3.63
CA MET A 570 -3.20 11.48 -2.66
C MET A 570 -1.69 11.75 -2.57
N GLN A 571 -0.84 10.71 -2.71
CA GLN A 571 0.61 10.87 -2.77
C GLN A 571 1.04 11.57 -4.06
N MET A 572 0.42 11.27 -5.19
CA MET A 572 0.67 11.97 -6.45
C MET A 572 0.38 13.48 -6.30
N PHE A 573 -0.71 13.86 -5.64
CA PHE A 573 -0.98 15.27 -5.33
C PHE A 573 0.07 15.88 -4.39
N LEU A 574 0.49 15.18 -3.32
CA LEU A 574 1.54 15.66 -2.43
C LEU A 574 2.91 15.80 -3.11
N GLN A 575 3.18 14.98 -4.12
CA GLN A 575 4.39 15.03 -4.94
C GLN A 575 4.26 15.98 -6.13
N GLU A 576 3.35 16.97 -6.02
CA GLU A 576 3.20 18.03 -7.03
C GLU A 576 2.94 17.46 -8.43
N GLY A 577 2.08 16.43 -8.52
CA GLY A 577 1.65 15.79 -9.76
C GLY A 577 2.55 14.66 -10.27
N LYS A 578 3.55 14.22 -9.49
CA LYS A 578 4.48 13.15 -9.86
C LYS A 578 4.23 11.89 -9.05
N TYR A 579 4.44 10.73 -9.66
CA TYR A 579 4.43 9.44 -8.96
C TYR A 579 5.05 8.36 -9.84
N GLY A 580 5.93 7.52 -9.27
CA GLY A 580 6.55 6.42 -10.01
C GLY A 580 7.50 6.86 -11.13
N ASP A 581 8.15 8.02 -10.96
CA ASP A 581 9.02 8.67 -11.95
C ASP A 581 8.28 9.16 -13.22
N GLU A 582 6.96 9.30 -13.12
CA GLU A 582 6.12 9.86 -14.17
C GLU A 582 5.46 11.17 -13.71
N VAL A 583 5.24 12.09 -14.66
CA VAL A 583 4.54 13.36 -14.45
C VAL A 583 3.11 13.20 -14.98
N TYR A 584 2.13 13.28 -14.10
CA TYR A 584 0.70 13.20 -14.43
C TYR A 584 0.08 14.57 -14.62
N LEU A 585 0.50 15.53 -13.79
CA LEU A 585 -0.01 16.88 -13.72
C LEU A 585 1.14 17.84 -13.42
N SER A 586 1.04 19.11 -13.83
CA SER A 586 2.00 20.12 -13.46
C SER A 586 1.85 20.54 -11.99
N LYS A 587 2.95 21.02 -11.40
CA LYS A 587 2.94 21.58 -10.05
C LYS A 587 2.00 22.78 -9.94
N GLU A 588 1.97 23.61 -10.98
CA GLU A 588 1.17 24.82 -11.07
C GLU A 588 -0.31 24.49 -10.95
N ILE A 589 -0.78 23.44 -11.63
CA ILE A 589 -2.18 23.04 -11.58
C ILE A 589 -2.57 22.45 -10.22
N ILE A 590 -1.68 21.65 -9.60
CA ILE A 590 -1.91 21.16 -8.24
C ILE A 590 -2.08 22.33 -7.27
N ASN A 591 -1.19 23.31 -7.31
CA ASN A 591 -1.24 24.48 -6.45
C ASN A 591 -2.51 25.32 -6.70
N GLU A 592 -2.93 25.47 -7.96
CA GLU A 592 -4.14 26.22 -8.33
C GLU A 592 -5.38 25.56 -7.72
N PHE A 593 -5.49 24.22 -7.79
CA PHE A 593 -6.67 23.51 -7.28
C PHE A 593 -6.70 23.39 -5.76
N THR A 594 -5.56 23.33 -5.11
CA THR A 594 -5.48 23.13 -3.66
C THR A 594 -5.42 24.41 -2.84
N LYS A 595 -5.15 25.57 -3.47
CA LYS A 595 -5.22 26.87 -2.78
C LYS A 595 -6.68 27.23 -2.46
N CYS A 596 -6.88 27.98 -1.39
CA CYS A 596 -8.19 28.55 -1.09
C CYS A 596 -8.59 29.57 -2.16
N GLN A 597 -9.79 29.45 -2.69
CA GLN A 597 -10.26 30.31 -3.80
C GLN A 597 -10.97 31.56 -3.30
N PHE A 598 -11.79 31.46 -2.27
CA PHE A 598 -12.69 32.52 -1.78
C PHE A 598 -12.60 32.69 -0.26
N CYS A 599 -11.40 32.64 0.31
CA CYS A 599 -11.18 32.76 1.75
C CYS A 599 -11.73 34.05 2.34
N GLU A 600 -11.64 35.18 1.58
CA GLU A 600 -12.16 36.50 1.99
C GLU A 600 -13.70 36.53 2.08
N SER A 601 -14.36 35.61 1.37
CA SER A 601 -15.81 35.43 1.37
C SER A 601 -16.24 34.25 2.26
N GLU A 602 -15.46 33.92 3.28
CA GLU A 602 -15.70 32.82 4.25
C GLU A 602 -15.83 31.43 3.64
N ASN A 603 -15.50 31.24 2.37
CA ASN A 603 -15.46 29.95 1.71
C ASN A 603 -14.02 29.41 1.72
N ARG A 604 -13.76 28.40 2.58
CA ARG A 604 -12.43 27.78 2.74
C ARG A 604 -11.99 26.91 1.56
N ARG A 605 -12.87 26.62 0.61
CA ARG A 605 -12.63 25.62 -0.46
C ARG A 605 -11.50 26.02 -1.42
N GLY A 606 -10.73 25.00 -1.85
CA GLY A 606 -10.02 25.03 -3.12
C GLY A 606 -10.96 24.68 -4.27
N LEU A 607 -10.43 24.46 -5.47
CA LEU A 607 -11.22 23.92 -6.56
C LEU A 607 -11.40 22.42 -6.32
N ILE A 608 -12.64 22.00 -6.07
CA ILE A 608 -13.06 20.64 -5.74
C ILE A 608 -12.63 20.18 -4.33
N PHE A 609 -11.42 20.54 -3.88
CA PHE A 609 -10.90 20.13 -2.58
C PHE A 609 -11.55 20.89 -1.42
N ASP A 610 -11.77 20.17 -0.30
CA ASP A 610 -12.07 20.77 0.99
C ASP A 610 -10.77 21.14 1.71
N LYS A 611 -10.83 22.15 2.58
CA LYS A 611 -9.70 22.65 3.37
C LYS A 611 -10.06 22.74 4.85
N PRO A 612 -9.11 22.93 5.75
CA PRO A 612 -9.38 23.20 7.16
C PRO A 612 -10.30 24.40 7.35
N ALA A 613 -11.01 24.42 8.46
CA ALA A 613 -11.81 25.59 8.85
C ALA A 613 -10.95 26.87 8.88
N LEU A 614 -11.52 28.01 8.48
CA LEU A 614 -10.89 29.30 8.65
C LEU A 614 -10.78 29.66 10.14
N GLU A 615 -9.87 30.57 10.51
CA GLU A 615 -9.63 30.93 11.93
C GLU A 615 -10.89 31.35 12.70
N ASN A 616 -11.83 32.01 12.00
CA ASN A 616 -13.10 32.50 12.55
C ASN A 616 -14.22 31.46 12.51
N GLN A 617 -13.98 30.26 11.96
CA GLN A 617 -14.98 29.19 11.83
C GLN A 617 -14.81 28.12 12.91
N GLU A 618 -15.92 27.68 13.49
CA GLU A 618 -15.97 26.52 14.35
C GLU A 618 -16.33 25.26 13.56
N GLY A 619 -15.73 24.13 13.93
CA GLY A 619 -15.95 22.85 13.27
C GLY A 619 -15.09 22.67 12.02
N GLY A 620 -15.51 21.79 11.12
CA GLY A 620 -14.79 21.49 9.87
C GLY A 620 -14.47 20.00 9.73
N PRO A 621 -13.86 19.61 8.61
CA PRO A 621 -13.56 18.20 8.32
C PRO A 621 -12.33 17.68 9.07
N THR A 622 -11.54 18.55 9.71
CA THR A 622 -10.23 18.25 10.31
C THR A 622 -10.14 18.69 11.76
N CYS A 623 -9.10 18.24 12.47
CA CYS A 623 -8.66 18.89 13.71
C CYS A 623 -7.96 20.23 13.40
N LYS A 624 -7.81 21.08 14.41
CA LYS A 624 -7.03 22.33 14.32
C LYS A 624 -5.52 22.11 14.22
N CYS A 625 -5.09 20.86 14.21
CA CYS A 625 -3.68 20.45 14.22
C CYS A 625 -3.06 20.29 12.82
N VAL A 626 -3.86 20.35 11.75
CA VAL A 626 -3.38 20.30 10.36
C VAL A 626 -2.96 21.68 9.86
N SER A 627 -2.08 21.72 8.87
CA SER A 627 -1.72 22.98 8.23
C SER A 627 -2.89 23.54 7.39
N PHE A 628 -2.94 24.86 7.20
CA PHE A 628 -3.95 25.47 6.32
C PHE A 628 -3.74 25.11 4.84
N ASP A 629 -2.53 24.72 4.46
CA ASP A 629 -2.23 24.24 3.12
C ASP A 629 -2.79 22.83 2.86
N SER A 630 -3.19 22.12 3.92
CA SER A 630 -3.75 20.77 3.80
C SER A 630 -5.07 20.78 3.01
N PHE A 631 -5.34 19.67 2.34
CA PHE A 631 -6.49 19.50 1.47
C PHE A 631 -6.99 18.06 1.45
N GLY A 632 -8.25 17.89 1.10
CA GLY A 632 -8.85 16.57 1.00
C GLY A 632 -10.34 16.64 0.75
N HIS A 633 -11.06 15.58 1.08
CA HIS A 633 -12.52 15.55 1.06
C HIS A 633 -13.05 14.45 1.99
N SER A 634 -14.29 14.62 2.45
CA SER A 634 -15.04 13.59 3.16
C SER A 634 -16.18 13.04 2.30
N GLY A 635 -16.56 11.78 2.53
CA GLY A 635 -17.68 11.15 1.84
C GLY A 635 -18.85 10.85 2.77
N PHE A 636 -20.06 10.88 2.23
CA PHE A 636 -21.32 10.63 2.94
C PHE A 636 -21.35 9.25 3.61
N THR A 637 -20.78 8.26 2.97
CA THR A 637 -20.65 6.87 3.49
C THR A 637 -19.76 6.74 4.73
N GLY A 638 -19.10 7.83 5.14
CA GLY A 638 -18.22 7.89 6.31
C GLY A 638 -16.74 7.89 5.97
N THR A 639 -16.40 8.05 4.71
CA THR A 639 -15.03 8.07 4.19
C THR A 639 -14.35 9.43 4.36
N LEU A 640 -13.00 9.43 4.39
CA LEU A 640 -12.16 10.63 4.42
C LEU A 640 -10.84 10.32 3.70
N ALA A 641 -10.38 11.26 2.87
CA ALA A 641 -9.02 11.29 2.33
C ALA A 641 -8.45 12.70 2.52
N TRP A 642 -7.31 12.78 3.17
CA TRP A 642 -6.69 14.05 3.53
C TRP A 642 -5.18 14.01 3.36
N ALA A 643 -4.59 15.09 2.85
CA ALA A 643 -3.16 15.27 2.68
C ALA A 643 -2.72 16.62 3.22
N ASP A 644 -1.57 16.66 3.90
CA ASP A 644 -0.97 17.86 4.45
C ASP A 644 0.44 18.05 3.88
N PRO A 645 0.64 19.05 3.00
CA PRO A 645 1.93 19.30 2.35
C PRO A 645 3.04 19.72 3.33
N GLN A 646 2.72 20.42 4.43
CA GLN A 646 3.75 20.87 5.38
C GLN A 646 4.32 19.72 6.19
N THR A 647 3.49 18.78 6.62
CA THR A 647 3.90 17.62 7.41
C THR A 647 4.21 16.40 6.56
N GLN A 648 3.83 16.43 5.28
CA GLN A 648 3.90 15.29 4.35
C GLN A 648 3.13 14.07 4.87
N ILE A 649 1.96 14.32 5.50
CA ILE A 649 1.09 13.27 6.03
C ILE A 649 -0.11 13.08 5.09
N ILE A 650 -0.41 11.81 4.81
CA ILE A 650 -1.67 11.36 4.22
C ILE A 650 -2.44 10.58 5.27
N TYR A 651 -3.72 10.88 5.41
CA TYR A 651 -4.65 10.13 6.24
C TYR A 651 -5.87 9.71 5.45
N ILE A 652 -6.08 8.40 5.34
CA ILE A 652 -7.24 7.78 4.69
C ILE A 652 -8.04 7.04 5.75
N PHE A 653 -9.35 7.27 5.77
CA PHE A 653 -10.30 6.55 6.59
C PHE A 653 -11.49 6.12 5.73
N LEU A 654 -11.73 4.82 5.60
CA LEU A 654 -12.84 4.27 4.84
C LEU A 654 -13.77 3.50 5.77
N SER A 655 -15.07 3.79 5.71
CA SER A 655 -16.08 3.06 6.47
C SER A 655 -17.42 3.03 5.73
N ASN A 656 -18.32 2.17 6.17
CA ASN A 656 -19.71 2.13 5.74
C ASN A 656 -20.65 2.50 6.89
N ARG A 657 -20.45 3.71 7.47
CA ARG A 657 -21.24 4.19 8.62
C ARG A 657 -22.76 4.13 8.38
N ILE A 658 -23.15 4.30 7.12
CA ILE A 658 -24.57 4.31 6.71
C ILE A 658 -25.18 2.90 6.63
N HIS A 659 -24.40 1.85 6.90
CA HIS A 659 -24.96 0.51 6.99
C HIS A 659 -25.55 0.26 8.40
N PRO A 660 -26.78 -0.24 8.53
CA PRO A 660 -27.72 -0.56 7.45
C PRO A 660 -28.57 0.64 6.99
N ASN A 661 -28.49 1.78 7.64
CA ASN A 661 -29.33 2.96 7.40
C ASN A 661 -28.51 4.26 7.43
N SER A 662 -28.75 5.15 6.49
CA SER A 662 -28.10 6.47 6.33
C SER A 662 -28.37 7.44 7.49
N ASP A 663 -29.38 7.25 8.31
CA ASP A 663 -29.70 8.06 9.50
C ASP A 663 -28.61 8.00 10.59
N ASN A 664 -27.70 7.02 10.51
CA ASN A 664 -26.63 6.88 11.48
C ASN A 664 -25.61 8.03 11.39
N LYS A 665 -25.69 9.01 12.31
CA LYS A 665 -24.78 10.16 12.42
C LYS A 665 -23.67 9.97 13.45
N LYS A 666 -23.63 8.85 14.19
CA LYS A 666 -22.71 8.64 15.32
C LYS A 666 -21.24 8.80 14.98
N LEU A 667 -20.81 8.45 13.73
CA LEU A 667 -19.42 8.68 13.30
C LEU A 667 -19.04 10.16 13.34
N LEU A 668 -19.98 11.03 13.01
CA LEU A 668 -19.82 12.49 13.02
C LEU A 668 -19.96 13.03 14.44
N ASP A 669 -21.03 12.67 15.14
CA ASP A 669 -21.35 13.15 16.49
C ASP A 669 -20.24 12.83 17.50
N LEU A 670 -19.58 11.68 17.34
CA LEU A 670 -18.46 11.24 18.18
C LEU A 670 -17.09 11.74 17.67
N ASN A 671 -17.04 12.52 16.59
CA ASN A 671 -15.82 13.09 16.02
C ASN A 671 -14.71 12.05 15.74
N ILE A 672 -15.07 10.82 15.37
CA ILE A 672 -14.13 9.69 15.27
C ILE A 672 -12.96 9.99 14.33
N ARG A 673 -13.23 10.51 13.12
CA ARG A 673 -12.20 10.81 12.11
C ARG A 673 -11.24 11.90 12.58
N THR A 674 -11.77 12.96 13.17
CA THR A 674 -10.98 14.11 13.68
C THR A 674 -10.19 13.76 14.94
N ASN A 675 -10.73 12.90 15.82
CA ASN A 675 -10.01 12.39 16.99
C ASN A 675 -8.80 11.52 16.57
N ILE A 676 -8.96 10.65 15.55
CA ILE A 676 -7.84 9.88 15.01
C ILE A 676 -6.82 10.83 14.37
N MET A 677 -7.27 11.81 13.57
CA MET A 677 -6.40 12.82 12.95
C MET A 677 -5.61 13.58 14.00
N GLN A 678 -6.23 13.97 15.11
CA GLN A 678 -5.55 14.65 16.21
C GLN A 678 -4.43 13.80 16.83
N GLU A 679 -4.65 12.49 17.01
CA GLU A 679 -3.59 11.61 17.52
C GLU A 679 -2.45 11.46 16.50
N ILE A 680 -2.74 11.41 15.19
CA ILE A 680 -1.72 11.35 14.12
C ILE A 680 -0.81 12.57 14.19
N PHE A 681 -1.38 13.77 14.24
CA PHE A 681 -0.62 15.02 14.21
C PHE A 681 0.06 15.35 15.53
N ARG A 682 -0.53 15.00 16.69
CA ARG A 682 0.10 15.15 18.01
C ARG A 682 1.45 14.43 18.11
N TYR A 683 1.61 13.32 17.42
CA TYR A 683 2.84 12.54 17.40
C TYR A 683 3.82 12.96 16.31
N ASN A 684 3.45 13.94 15.47
CA ASN A 684 4.33 14.48 14.44
C ASN A 684 5.40 15.43 15.01
N ASP A 685 5.11 16.08 16.13
CA ASP A 685 5.97 17.09 16.78
C ASP A 685 7.02 16.49 17.72
N LYS A 686 7.10 15.17 17.83
CA LYS A 686 8.07 14.43 18.67
C LYS A 686 8.95 13.53 17.81
#